data_c5190033931c822ba323257dc1b1dcca
#
_entry.id   c5190033931c822ba323257dc1b1dcca
#
_cell.length_a   1.000
_cell.length_b   1.000
_cell.length_c   1.000
_cell.angle_alpha   90.00
_cell.angle_beta   90.00
_cell.angle_gamma   90.00
#
_symmetry.space_group_name_H-M   'P 1'
#
loop_
_entity.id
_entity.type
_entity.pdbx_description
1 polymer ?
#
loop_
_entity_poly.entity_id
_entity_poly.type
_entity_poly.pdbx_seq_one_letter_code
_entity_poly.pdbx_strand_id
1 'polypeptide(L)'
;MEPSTTSRRNFIKQCVIGGVAVYSAPLLWEMSRANAAMVSPELAAQWQTQVNGQFKPKFRNDGIAKVTGQKVYGRDYRAMDMQGWPKQQGYAFILRTTDAAHIYQGFSLDHLPASAKPYKVITAADLVRDNITLPEFYGDNMLLSEGKTADYLGQAVAILLFDNFPAFKQAKSLLQFDANLLQFGEKTAFVSESKDPYATWRLIRVEGENGAREDIYSPLHDGLFFPSVKDRKPEWLSNPNAQGSVSERGIFYAGEIDKQITDAKANQQWQVLEREYRTQIIEPMMMEPEAFNGWFDAASQTFHTVVTSQSPQDFQEMAVHMLSSGPLAGKVKHLVVHSPYIGGGFGAKDHSIFPYYGVLTAMYAKGPIRLANDRFEQFQSGLKRHPFIMKSRLAVDKSTLKIQALTSQMTIDGGGRVNFTPSVASVGATAMQSIYYTPRNDITATAYASRNPDAGSVRGYGTLQSMTAMECMIHEIADELKVDPFKLRAANVMESGQRNTQGAIPNGTLRYREMLDMAEQDSVWQNRVASKKDYETKHPGMRYGVGFAIATKDYGTGAAAPSAVIRLSKEGKIALDIGFIEMGTGTQTSQAVLVSDALGNFADEVRLAEVDIWKAMQLVQTDNPYIISQQRQDEMAANPRWTPVKAMASSASMSAYYQSHVTRIAAELIYRHGLWPAAVSIWNELYFNTPMGSTNLHNSRDGRWVDGKLTALGFPPLSIDIIAKRAHDMGLVVGVMGHAFNRWAWAEADFDILGTKERLALDALALQYGEASPTFATTFNPKDRQASMTSNGYHLIDRQAISYPKAELNNAMVTYYAPCATLVEVAINEGNGEVTLLSAHTWLEAGKVIVKELVEGQIQGGLAMGIGHALHEGLPPFENGAGNGTWNLNRYQVSLARHVGVWKQRHTILPQLSDTDPTRGIAEVVMIPVVAALIEAVYQATQVRFYELPMTAKKIKEAMA
;
A
#
# COMPACT_ATOMS: atom_id res chain seq x y z
N MET A 1 3.52 43.37 -17.32
CA MET A 1 4.51 42.57 -18.06
C MET A 1 3.96 41.16 -18.11
N GLU A 2 3.56 40.69 -19.26
CA GLU A 2 3.06 39.35 -19.48
C GLU A 2 4.23 38.35 -19.29
N PRO A 3 4.05 37.28 -18.55
CA PRO A 3 5.08 36.21 -18.46
C PRO A 3 5.11 35.48 -19.81
N SER A 4 6.30 35.38 -20.37
CA SER A 4 6.57 34.80 -21.69
C SER A 4 6.01 33.38 -21.82
N THR A 5 5.21 33.18 -22.86
CA THR A 5 4.58 31.91 -23.25
C THR A 5 5.52 30.79 -23.69
N THR A 6 6.83 30.99 -23.66
CA THR A 6 7.84 30.03 -24.11
C THR A 6 8.23 28.98 -23.07
N SER A 7 7.98 29.21 -21.77
CA SER A 7 8.29 28.26 -20.70
C SER A 7 7.30 27.09 -20.61
N ARG A 8 6.06 27.25 -21.07
CA ARG A 8 4.99 26.24 -20.97
C ARG A 8 5.08 25.11 -21.99
N ARG A 9 5.65 25.36 -23.17
CA ARG A 9 5.78 24.37 -24.25
C ARG A 9 6.91 23.36 -24.03
N ASN A 10 7.90 23.68 -23.25
CA ASN A 10 9.09 22.82 -23.05
C ASN A 10 8.92 21.81 -21.91
N PHE A 11 7.87 21.92 -21.10
CA PHE A 11 7.64 21.01 -19.98
C PHE A 11 6.87 19.73 -20.37
N ILE A 12 6.26 19.72 -21.55
CA ILE A 12 5.51 18.56 -22.04
C ILE A 12 6.43 17.73 -22.90
N LYS A 13 7.17 16.77 -22.32
CA LYS A 13 7.94 15.80 -23.09
C LYS A 13 7.33 14.42 -23.12
N GLN A 14 7.41 13.91 -24.32
CA GLN A 14 6.77 12.70 -24.80
C GLN A 14 7.50 11.46 -24.26
N CYS A 15 6.75 10.62 -23.64
CA CYS A 15 7.11 9.24 -23.45
C CYS A 15 6.14 8.40 -24.25
N VAL A 16 6.62 7.47 -25.03
CA VAL A 16 5.79 6.69 -25.93
C VAL A 16 5.75 5.24 -25.44
N ILE A 17 4.56 4.79 -25.06
CA ILE A 17 4.26 3.38 -24.82
C ILE A 17 3.31 2.95 -25.94
N GLY A 18 3.66 1.96 -26.74
CA GLY A 18 2.80 1.49 -27.82
C GLY A 18 2.36 2.58 -28.82
N GLY A 19 3.19 3.63 -29.04
CA GLY A 19 2.89 4.74 -29.93
C GLY A 19 2.06 5.87 -29.29
N VAL A 20 1.71 5.78 -28.00
CA VAL A 20 0.99 6.81 -27.26
C VAL A 20 1.93 7.52 -26.26
N ALA A 21 2.02 8.83 -26.36
CA ALA A 21 2.75 9.64 -25.39
C ALA A 21 1.91 9.87 -24.13
N VAL A 22 2.50 9.68 -22.97
CA VAL A 22 1.81 9.79 -21.69
C VAL A 22 2.36 10.94 -20.87
N TYR A 23 1.48 11.62 -20.16
CA TYR A 23 1.81 12.76 -19.32
C TYR A 23 1.14 12.65 -17.94
N SER A 24 1.85 12.99 -16.89
CA SER A 24 1.22 13.46 -15.68
C SER A 24 0.59 14.84 -15.95
N ALA A 25 -0.51 15.15 -15.30
CA ALA A 25 -1.29 16.35 -15.63
C ALA A 25 -0.86 17.59 -14.83
N PRO A 26 0.20 18.33 -15.24
CA PRO A 26 0.56 19.57 -14.55
C PRO A 26 -0.51 20.66 -14.68
N LEU A 27 -1.37 20.56 -15.70
CA LEU A 27 -2.47 21.52 -15.92
C LEU A 27 -3.55 21.51 -14.84
N LEU A 28 -3.79 20.37 -14.19
CA LEU A 28 -4.74 20.25 -13.08
C LEU A 28 -4.19 20.79 -11.77
N TRP A 29 -2.87 20.86 -11.65
CA TRP A 29 -2.19 21.49 -10.53
C TRP A 29 -2.43 23.00 -10.44
N GLU A 30 -2.47 23.71 -11.57
CA GLU A 30 -2.83 25.14 -11.56
C GLU A 30 -4.27 25.38 -11.09
N MET A 31 -5.18 24.41 -11.31
CA MET A 31 -6.54 24.50 -10.77
C MET A 31 -6.60 24.20 -9.28
N SER A 32 -5.83 23.23 -8.78
CA SER A 32 -5.66 23.04 -7.33
C SER A 32 -4.95 24.22 -6.68
N ARG A 33 -4.08 24.93 -7.40
CA ARG A 33 -3.51 26.22 -7.00
C ARG A 33 -4.54 27.36 -7.04
N ALA A 34 -5.39 27.43 -8.04
CA ALA A 34 -6.45 28.45 -8.09
C ALA A 34 -7.44 28.28 -6.94
N ASN A 35 -7.74 27.03 -6.56
CA ASN A 35 -8.55 26.72 -5.38
C ASN A 35 -7.77 26.88 -4.07
N ALA A 36 -6.46 26.60 -4.05
CA ALA A 36 -5.57 26.89 -2.92
C ALA A 36 -5.28 28.40 -2.75
N ALA A 37 -5.40 29.19 -3.81
CA ALA A 37 -5.25 30.65 -3.75
C ALA A 37 -6.36 31.37 -2.99
N MET A 38 -7.44 30.68 -2.62
CA MET A 38 -8.45 31.21 -1.69
C MET A 38 -8.03 31.10 -0.22
N VAL A 39 -7.02 30.30 0.10
CA VAL A 39 -6.35 30.31 1.40
C VAL A 39 -5.23 31.35 1.31
N SER A 40 -5.24 32.35 2.19
CA SER A 40 -4.16 33.35 2.17
C SER A 40 -2.80 32.66 2.37
N PRO A 41 -1.72 33.16 1.78
CA PRO A 41 -0.38 32.60 1.98
C PRO A 41 -0.01 32.50 3.45
N GLU A 42 -0.45 33.47 4.26
CA GLU A 42 -0.23 33.47 5.71
C GLU A 42 -0.98 32.31 6.39
N LEU A 43 -2.21 32.01 5.98
CA LEU A 43 -2.96 30.88 6.51
C LEU A 43 -2.38 29.56 6.05
N ALA A 44 -1.93 29.49 4.80
CA ALA A 44 -1.25 28.29 4.26
C ALA A 44 0.08 28.02 4.98
N ALA A 45 0.82 29.04 5.40
CA ALA A 45 2.07 28.93 6.16
C ALA A 45 1.86 28.49 7.62
N GLN A 46 0.65 28.55 8.16
CA GLN A 46 0.38 28.21 9.56
C GLN A 46 0.44 26.71 9.90
N TRP A 47 0.63 25.84 8.93
CA TRP A 47 0.72 24.40 9.19
C TRP A 47 2.03 23.98 9.90
N GLN A 48 2.99 24.87 9.99
CA GLN A 48 4.27 24.63 10.63
C GLN A 48 4.52 25.60 11.80
N THR A 49 5.32 25.18 12.76
CA THR A 49 5.76 25.98 13.90
C THR A 49 7.21 25.68 14.21
N GLN A 50 7.90 26.59 14.88
CA GLN A 50 9.25 26.35 15.40
C GLN A 50 9.20 25.92 16.85
N VAL A 51 9.90 24.84 17.20
CA VAL A 51 10.05 24.33 18.56
C VAL A 51 11.52 23.96 18.76
N ASN A 52 12.18 24.61 19.71
CA ASN A 52 13.60 24.39 20.04
C ASN A 52 14.52 24.46 18.81
N GLY A 53 14.29 25.45 17.94
CA GLY A 53 15.14 25.66 16.77
C GLY A 53 14.84 24.74 15.58
N GLN A 54 13.83 23.92 15.66
CA GLN A 54 13.43 23.04 14.57
C GLN A 54 12.00 23.34 14.12
N PHE A 55 11.77 23.29 12.79
CA PHE A 55 10.41 23.29 12.27
C PHE A 55 9.70 22.00 12.66
N LYS A 56 8.45 22.13 13.12
CA LYS A 56 7.55 21.01 13.36
C LYS A 56 6.21 21.26 12.69
N PRO A 57 5.56 20.23 12.14
CA PRO A 57 4.22 20.40 11.63
C PRO A 57 3.26 20.64 12.81
N LYS A 58 2.48 21.69 12.73
CA LYS A 58 1.42 22.00 13.68
C LYS A 58 0.15 21.20 13.37
N PHE A 59 -0.07 20.94 12.07
CA PHE A 59 -1.11 20.11 11.52
C PHE A 59 -0.67 19.67 10.10
N ARG A 60 -1.45 18.83 9.45
CA ARG A 60 -1.16 18.38 8.08
C ARG A 60 -1.09 19.58 7.14
N ASN A 61 -0.15 19.57 6.16
CA ASN A 61 -0.03 20.62 5.16
C ASN A 61 -1.30 20.78 4.29
N ASP A 62 -2.07 19.69 4.11
CA ASP A 62 -3.36 19.69 3.41
C ASP A 62 -4.57 19.93 4.36
N GLY A 63 -4.32 20.15 5.66
CA GLY A 63 -5.36 20.22 6.69
C GLY A 63 -6.36 21.35 6.48
N ILE A 64 -5.87 22.57 6.19
CA ILE A 64 -6.73 23.74 5.93
C ILE A 64 -7.58 23.50 4.68
N ALA A 65 -6.98 23.05 3.58
CA ALA A 65 -7.71 22.77 2.35
C ALA A 65 -8.83 21.73 2.54
N LYS A 66 -8.60 20.74 3.44
CA LYS A 66 -9.64 19.76 3.79
C LYS A 66 -10.81 20.36 4.54
N VAL A 67 -10.54 21.12 5.61
CA VAL A 67 -11.63 21.66 6.47
C VAL A 67 -12.36 22.83 5.82
N THR A 68 -11.77 23.48 4.83
CA THR A 68 -12.42 24.54 4.03
C THR A 68 -13.07 24.03 2.76
N GLY A 69 -13.00 22.72 2.45
CA GLY A 69 -13.55 22.13 1.24
C GLY A 69 -12.77 22.46 -0.04
N GLN A 70 -11.56 23.02 0.08
CA GLN A 70 -10.72 23.38 -1.06
C GLN A 70 -9.90 22.18 -1.60
N LYS A 71 -9.73 21.12 -0.81
CA LYS A 71 -9.09 19.91 -1.29
C LYS A 71 -10.06 19.13 -2.17
N VAL A 72 -9.71 18.98 -3.44
CA VAL A 72 -10.52 18.30 -4.46
C VAL A 72 -10.05 16.85 -4.60
N TYR A 73 -10.94 15.90 -4.41
CA TYR A 73 -10.68 14.47 -4.59
C TYR A 73 -11.12 14.01 -5.98
N GLY A 74 -10.66 12.84 -6.42
CA GLY A 74 -10.94 12.32 -7.76
C GLY A 74 -12.44 12.28 -8.10
N ARG A 75 -13.27 11.94 -7.10
CA ARG A 75 -14.73 11.90 -7.25
C ARG A 75 -15.38 13.30 -7.33
N ASP A 76 -14.73 14.35 -6.86
CA ASP A 76 -15.30 15.70 -6.83
C ASP A 76 -15.18 16.41 -8.17
N TYR A 77 -14.18 16.06 -8.99
CA TYR A 77 -13.96 16.70 -10.29
C TYR A 77 -15.15 16.55 -11.24
N ARG A 78 -15.42 17.61 -11.97
CA ARG A 78 -16.35 17.68 -13.09
C ARG A 78 -15.65 18.29 -14.30
N ALA A 79 -16.16 18.04 -15.51
CA ALA A 79 -15.57 18.64 -16.71
C ALA A 79 -15.51 20.17 -16.66
N MET A 80 -16.50 20.80 -16.02
CA MET A 80 -16.54 22.27 -15.84
C MET A 80 -15.39 22.80 -15.00
N ASP A 81 -14.83 21.97 -14.10
CA ASP A 81 -13.73 22.32 -13.20
C ASP A 81 -12.37 22.13 -13.88
N MET A 82 -12.34 21.44 -15.03
CA MET A 82 -11.12 21.08 -15.74
C MET A 82 -10.73 22.14 -16.75
N GLN A 83 -9.49 22.62 -16.67
CA GLN A 83 -8.98 23.59 -17.65
C GLN A 83 -8.83 22.94 -19.03
N GLY A 84 -9.33 23.61 -20.05
CA GLY A 84 -9.24 23.13 -21.44
C GLY A 84 -10.28 22.06 -21.81
N TRP A 85 -11.05 21.54 -20.85
CA TRP A 85 -12.14 20.61 -21.17
C TRP A 85 -13.41 21.33 -21.63
N PRO A 86 -14.20 20.73 -22.53
CA PRO A 86 -15.57 21.14 -22.77
C PRO A 86 -16.38 21.16 -21.47
N LYS A 87 -17.20 22.19 -21.29
CA LYS A 87 -17.94 22.37 -20.03
C LYS A 87 -19.18 21.48 -19.92
N GLN A 88 -19.70 21.00 -21.04
CA GLN A 88 -20.76 20.03 -21.07
C GLN A 88 -20.19 18.63 -20.77
N GLN A 89 -20.81 17.91 -19.83
CA GLN A 89 -20.37 16.59 -19.37
C GLN A 89 -21.50 15.56 -19.53
N GLY A 90 -21.17 14.43 -20.13
CA GLY A 90 -21.97 13.23 -20.09
C GLY A 90 -21.80 12.44 -18.81
N TYR A 91 -22.69 11.46 -18.58
CA TYR A 91 -22.71 10.58 -17.41
C TYR A 91 -22.91 9.15 -17.85
N ALA A 92 -22.34 8.22 -17.10
CA ALA A 92 -22.48 6.80 -17.38
C ALA A 92 -22.96 6.02 -16.14
N PHE A 93 -23.65 4.92 -16.41
CA PHE A 93 -24.16 4.00 -15.43
C PHE A 93 -23.85 2.55 -15.88
N ILE A 94 -23.38 1.70 -14.95
CA ILE A 94 -23.12 0.29 -15.21
C ILE A 94 -24.30 -0.53 -14.72
N LEU A 95 -24.92 -1.26 -15.62
CA LEU A 95 -25.87 -2.33 -15.27
C LEU A 95 -25.08 -3.54 -14.80
N ARG A 96 -25.49 -4.13 -13.69
CA ARG A 96 -24.83 -5.27 -13.05
C ARG A 96 -25.80 -6.38 -12.76
N THR A 97 -25.33 -7.62 -12.96
CA THR A 97 -26.17 -8.78 -12.63
C THR A 97 -26.37 -8.92 -11.12
N THR A 98 -27.57 -9.29 -10.73
CA THR A 98 -27.95 -9.66 -9.36
C THR A 98 -28.10 -11.17 -9.19
N ASP A 99 -27.87 -11.92 -10.27
CA ASP A 99 -27.97 -13.38 -10.32
C ASP A 99 -26.70 -13.97 -10.94
N ALA A 100 -26.12 -14.97 -10.31
CA ALA A 100 -24.99 -15.74 -10.79
C ALA A 100 -25.29 -17.24 -10.89
N ALA A 101 -26.57 -17.63 -10.82
CA ALA A 101 -27.03 -19.02 -10.88
C ALA A 101 -27.79 -19.37 -12.18
N HIS A 102 -28.24 -18.38 -12.93
CA HIS A 102 -29.00 -18.58 -14.15
C HIS A 102 -28.29 -17.99 -15.36
N ILE A 103 -28.61 -18.53 -16.55
CA ILE A 103 -28.07 -18.01 -17.82
C ILE A 103 -28.68 -16.63 -18.07
N TYR A 104 -27.83 -15.61 -18.24
CA TYR A 104 -28.24 -14.26 -18.60
C TYR A 104 -28.73 -14.21 -20.06
N GLN A 105 -29.93 -13.65 -20.31
CA GLN A 105 -30.59 -13.60 -21.62
C GLN A 105 -30.75 -12.18 -22.16
N GLY A 106 -30.19 -11.17 -21.49
CA GLY A 106 -30.29 -9.79 -21.94
C GLY A 106 -31.09 -8.88 -20.98
N PHE A 107 -31.39 -7.69 -21.44
CA PHE A 107 -32.17 -6.70 -20.69
C PHE A 107 -32.99 -5.83 -21.66
N SER A 108 -34.05 -5.16 -21.16
CA SER A 108 -34.83 -4.19 -21.92
C SER A 108 -34.84 -2.83 -21.24
N LEU A 109 -34.66 -1.79 -22.06
CA LEU A 109 -34.79 -0.38 -21.67
C LEU A 109 -36.06 0.28 -22.23
N ASP A 110 -37.02 -0.52 -22.71
CA ASP A 110 -38.24 -0.01 -23.41
C ASP A 110 -39.14 0.78 -22.48
N HIS A 111 -39.13 0.46 -21.20
CA HIS A 111 -39.89 1.16 -20.16
C HIS A 111 -39.30 2.54 -19.78
N LEU A 112 -38.08 2.88 -20.25
CA LEU A 112 -37.55 4.19 -20.04
C LEU A 112 -38.24 5.26 -20.90
N PRO A 113 -38.64 6.40 -20.32
CA PRO A 113 -39.12 7.53 -21.12
C PRO A 113 -38.02 8.03 -22.08
N ALA A 114 -38.41 8.60 -23.19
CA ALA A 114 -37.49 9.09 -24.20
C ALA A 114 -36.41 10.04 -23.64
N SER A 115 -36.78 10.87 -22.65
CA SER A 115 -35.87 11.82 -21.98
C SER A 115 -34.79 11.11 -21.14
N ALA A 116 -34.97 9.85 -20.80
CA ALA A 116 -34.04 9.06 -19.97
C ALA A 116 -33.35 7.94 -20.75
N LYS A 117 -33.55 7.84 -22.07
CA LYS A 117 -32.87 6.82 -22.87
C LYS A 117 -31.37 7.16 -23.02
N PRO A 118 -30.47 6.20 -22.88
CA PRO A 118 -29.06 6.38 -23.16
C PRO A 118 -28.85 6.61 -24.66
N TYR A 119 -27.86 7.45 -25.01
CA TYR A 119 -27.51 7.63 -26.42
C TYR A 119 -26.61 6.51 -26.95
N LYS A 120 -25.94 5.79 -26.05
CA LYS A 120 -25.10 4.62 -26.35
C LYS A 120 -25.24 3.60 -25.23
N VAL A 121 -25.32 2.37 -25.59
CA VAL A 121 -25.20 1.19 -24.72
C VAL A 121 -23.96 0.43 -25.19
N ILE A 122 -23.09 0.09 -24.25
CA ILE A 122 -21.88 -0.73 -24.48
C ILE A 122 -22.13 -2.10 -23.85
N THR A 123 -22.02 -3.16 -24.62
CA THR A 123 -22.22 -4.55 -24.21
C THR A 123 -21.00 -5.40 -24.57
N ALA A 124 -20.95 -6.64 -24.13
CA ALA A 124 -19.90 -7.59 -24.51
C ALA A 124 -19.81 -7.75 -26.04
N ALA A 125 -20.93 -7.66 -26.77
CA ALA A 125 -20.94 -7.74 -28.24
C ALA A 125 -20.19 -6.53 -28.88
N ASP A 126 -20.27 -5.33 -28.27
CA ASP A 126 -19.48 -4.18 -28.76
C ASP A 126 -17.99 -4.43 -28.61
N LEU A 127 -17.55 -5.04 -27.49
CA LEU A 127 -16.13 -5.33 -27.25
C LEU A 127 -15.57 -6.27 -28.33
N VAL A 128 -16.32 -7.30 -28.66
CA VAL A 128 -15.95 -8.26 -29.72
C VAL A 128 -15.95 -7.59 -31.09
N ARG A 129 -17.04 -6.87 -31.44
CA ARG A 129 -17.17 -6.19 -32.73
C ARG A 129 -16.04 -5.20 -32.99
N ASP A 130 -15.68 -4.43 -32.00
CA ASP A 130 -14.71 -3.33 -32.11
C ASP A 130 -13.29 -3.80 -31.75
N ASN A 131 -13.09 -5.12 -31.53
CA ASN A 131 -11.82 -5.75 -31.19
C ASN A 131 -11.09 -5.03 -30.07
N ILE A 132 -11.79 -4.77 -28.96
CA ILE A 132 -11.22 -4.09 -27.80
C ILE A 132 -10.20 -5.00 -27.09
N THR A 133 -8.99 -4.51 -26.92
CA THR A 133 -7.98 -5.16 -26.08
C THR A 133 -8.31 -4.89 -24.61
N LEU A 134 -8.55 -5.94 -23.85
CA LEU A 134 -8.85 -5.85 -22.43
C LEU A 134 -7.56 -5.89 -21.60
N PRO A 135 -7.54 -5.33 -20.39
CA PRO A 135 -6.40 -5.43 -19.49
C PRO A 135 -6.12 -6.90 -19.14
N GLU A 136 -4.89 -7.36 -19.39
CA GLU A 136 -4.52 -8.79 -19.26
C GLU A 136 -4.80 -9.38 -17.89
N PHE A 137 -4.55 -8.63 -16.79
CA PHE A 137 -4.68 -9.13 -15.44
C PHE A 137 -6.09 -8.95 -14.85
N TYR A 138 -6.86 -7.97 -15.36
CA TYR A 138 -8.14 -7.58 -14.77
C TYR A 138 -9.31 -7.78 -15.71
N GLY A 139 -9.06 -7.99 -16.99
CA GLY A 139 -10.03 -7.73 -18.04
C GLY A 139 -10.82 -8.92 -18.53
N ASP A 140 -10.49 -10.11 -18.09
CA ASP A 140 -11.25 -11.29 -18.46
C ASP A 140 -12.72 -11.11 -18.04
N ASN A 141 -13.65 -11.25 -19.00
CA ASN A 141 -15.08 -11.12 -18.76
C ASN A 141 -15.52 -9.77 -18.14
N MET A 142 -14.96 -8.64 -18.61
CA MET A 142 -15.39 -7.31 -18.14
C MET A 142 -16.90 -7.12 -18.22
N LEU A 143 -17.51 -7.51 -19.34
CA LEU A 143 -18.96 -7.47 -19.55
C LEU A 143 -19.50 -8.88 -19.80
N LEU A 144 -20.56 -9.24 -19.09
CA LEU A 144 -21.23 -10.53 -19.25
C LEU A 144 -21.92 -10.61 -20.60
N SER A 145 -21.61 -11.66 -21.36
CA SER A 145 -22.28 -11.94 -22.63
C SER A 145 -23.63 -12.62 -22.42
N GLU A 146 -24.60 -12.32 -23.30
CA GLU A 146 -25.83 -13.10 -23.39
C GLU A 146 -25.56 -14.59 -23.65
N GLY A 147 -26.36 -15.45 -23.08
CA GLY A 147 -26.21 -16.90 -23.14
C GLY A 147 -25.17 -17.46 -22.17
N LYS A 148 -24.57 -16.63 -21.30
CA LYS A 148 -23.60 -17.05 -20.27
C LYS A 148 -24.16 -16.85 -18.86
N THR A 149 -23.65 -17.63 -17.92
CA THR A 149 -23.89 -17.40 -16.49
C THR A 149 -22.80 -16.45 -15.99
N ALA A 150 -23.17 -15.54 -15.12
CA ALA A 150 -22.19 -14.64 -14.51
C ALA A 150 -21.14 -15.41 -13.70
N ASP A 151 -19.91 -14.95 -13.75
CA ASP A 151 -18.82 -15.52 -12.95
C ASP A 151 -19.03 -15.20 -11.47
N TYR A 152 -19.60 -14.03 -11.17
CA TYR A 152 -19.87 -13.57 -9.81
C TYR A 152 -21.05 -12.58 -9.76
N LEU A 153 -21.62 -12.42 -8.58
CA LEU A 153 -22.64 -11.41 -8.32
C LEU A 153 -22.07 -9.99 -8.47
N GLY A 154 -22.78 -9.12 -9.15
CA GLY A 154 -22.36 -7.76 -9.41
C GLY A 154 -21.49 -7.60 -10.65
N GLN A 155 -21.28 -8.67 -11.45
CA GLN A 155 -20.59 -8.56 -12.75
C GLN A 155 -21.35 -7.61 -13.68
N ALA A 156 -20.61 -6.74 -14.37
CA ALA A 156 -21.22 -5.79 -15.29
C ALA A 156 -21.82 -6.50 -16.52
N VAL A 157 -22.97 -6.05 -16.98
CA VAL A 157 -23.64 -6.56 -18.20
C VAL A 157 -23.64 -5.52 -19.32
N ALA A 158 -23.75 -4.23 -18.97
CA ALA A 158 -23.72 -3.13 -19.93
C ALA A 158 -23.30 -1.80 -19.29
N ILE A 159 -22.82 -0.87 -20.10
CA ILE A 159 -22.56 0.51 -19.70
C ILE A 159 -23.48 1.43 -20.49
N LEU A 160 -24.28 2.24 -19.82
CA LEU A 160 -25.25 3.17 -20.40
C LEU A 160 -24.68 4.59 -20.38
N LEU A 161 -24.62 5.27 -21.53
CA LEU A 161 -24.07 6.61 -21.66
C LEU A 161 -25.18 7.64 -21.92
N PHE A 162 -25.17 8.75 -21.17
CA PHE A 162 -26.16 9.81 -21.20
C PHE A 162 -25.48 11.17 -21.47
N ASP A 163 -26.15 12.03 -22.26
CA ASP A 163 -25.61 13.35 -22.64
C ASP A 163 -25.62 14.37 -21.51
N ASN A 164 -26.44 14.17 -20.46
CA ASN A 164 -26.62 15.11 -19.35
C ASN A 164 -27.03 14.43 -18.05
N PHE A 165 -26.90 15.18 -16.95
CA PHE A 165 -27.22 14.69 -15.61
C PHE A 165 -28.71 14.38 -15.37
N PRO A 166 -29.69 15.19 -15.85
CA PRO A 166 -31.11 14.86 -15.69
C PRO A 166 -31.49 13.52 -16.29
N ALA A 167 -31.11 13.25 -17.55
CA ALA A 167 -31.37 11.97 -18.22
C ALA A 167 -30.73 10.79 -17.45
N PHE A 168 -29.47 10.91 -17.08
CA PHE A 168 -28.77 9.93 -16.27
C PHE A 168 -29.48 9.67 -14.92
N LYS A 169 -29.82 10.75 -14.19
CA LYS A 169 -30.46 10.63 -12.87
C LYS A 169 -31.83 9.94 -12.95
N GLN A 170 -32.63 10.33 -13.97
CA GLN A 170 -33.93 9.71 -14.20
C GLN A 170 -33.80 8.22 -14.55
N ALA A 171 -32.90 7.87 -15.49
CA ALA A 171 -32.64 6.49 -15.87
C ALA A 171 -32.17 5.67 -14.65
N LYS A 172 -31.17 6.16 -13.94
CA LYS A 172 -30.62 5.46 -12.78
C LYS A 172 -31.67 5.20 -11.70
N SER A 173 -32.55 6.18 -11.43
CA SER A 173 -33.62 6.01 -10.44
C SER A 173 -34.65 4.93 -10.80
N LEU A 174 -34.82 4.64 -12.10
CA LEU A 174 -35.72 3.62 -12.59
C LEU A 174 -35.05 2.23 -12.69
N LEU A 175 -33.75 2.19 -12.96
CA LEU A 175 -33.04 0.94 -13.27
C LEU A 175 -32.31 0.32 -12.07
N GLN A 176 -31.78 1.12 -11.15
CA GLN A 176 -30.82 0.66 -10.14
C GLN A 176 -31.35 -0.46 -9.25
N PHE A 177 -32.63 -0.48 -8.95
CA PHE A 177 -33.28 -1.47 -8.07
C PHE A 177 -34.41 -2.23 -8.76
N ASP A 178 -34.48 -2.18 -10.11
CA ASP A 178 -35.47 -2.91 -10.86
C ASP A 178 -35.08 -4.39 -10.96
N ALA A 179 -35.76 -5.23 -10.20
CA ALA A 179 -35.54 -6.67 -10.18
C ALA A 179 -35.89 -7.38 -11.51
N ASN A 180 -36.68 -6.72 -12.39
CA ASN A 180 -37.11 -7.27 -13.66
C ASN A 180 -36.29 -6.76 -14.85
N LEU A 181 -35.32 -5.90 -14.62
CA LEU A 181 -34.50 -5.28 -15.67
C LEU A 181 -33.77 -6.34 -16.50
N LEU A 182 -33.12 -7.29 -15.81
CA LEU A 182 -32.35 -8.36 -16.43
C LEU A 182 -33.19 -9.62 -16.59
N GLN A 183 -33.05 -10.26 -17.74
CA GLN A 183 -33.74 -11.50 -18.04
C GLN A 183 -32.80 -12.69 -17.84
N PHE A 184 -33.32 -13.72 -17.20
CA PHE A 184 -32.58 -14.94 -16.92
C PHE A 184 -33.35 -16.17 -17.41
N GLY A 185 -32.61 -17.15 -17.91
CA GLY A 185 -33.15 -18.43 -18.40
C GLY A 185 -32.95 -19.56 -17.40
N GLU A 186 -32.46 -20.67 -17.89
CA GLU A 186 -32.26 -21.87 -17.10
C GLU A 186 -31.23 -21.70 -16.01
N LYS A 187 -31.47 -22.39 -14.89
CA LYS A 187 -30.54 -22.49 -13.78
C LYS A 187 -29.35 -23.37 -14.18
N THR A 188 -28.17 -22.89 -13.96
CA THR A 188 -26.95 -23.67 -14.10
C THR A 188 -26.55 -24.32 -12.78
N ALA A 189 -25.79 -25.41 -12.85
CA ALA A 189 -25.22 -26.00 -11.63
C ALA A 189 -24.38 -24.96 -10.88
N PHE A 190 -24.74 -24.68 -9.64
CA PHE A 190 -23.98 -23.79 -8.79
C PHE A 190 -22.69 -24.50 -8.35
N VAL A 191 -21.55 -23.93 -8.72
CA VAL A 191 -20.25 -24.40 -8.26
C VAL A 191 -19.73 -23.28 -7.35
N SER A 192 -19.79 -23.50 -6.03
CA SER A 192 -19.32 -22.51 -5.03
C SER A 192 -17.79 -22.34 -5.06
N GLU A 193 -17.12 -23.37 -5.53
CA GLU A 193 -15.66 -23.40 -5.67
C GLU A 193 -15.33 -23.99 -7.03
N SER A 194 -14.37 -23.39 -7.75
CA SER A 194 -13.85 -24.00 -8.97
C SER A 194 -13.06 -25.26 -8.61
N LYS A 195 -13.03 -26.22 -9.50
CA LYS A 195 -12.17 -27.41 -9.32
C LYS A 195 -10.68 -27.03 -9.37
N ASP A 196 -10.37 -25.99 -10.14
CA ASP A 196 -9.01 -25.51 -10.30
C ASP A 196 -8.79 -24.26 -9.43
N PRO A 197 -7.85 -24.29 -8.50
CA PRO A 197 -7.57 -23.15 -7.67
C PRO A 197 -6.91 -22.02 -8.47
N TYR A 198 -7.18 -20.76 -8.08
CA TYR A 198 -6.44 -19.61 -8.60
C TYR A 198 -4.97 -19.62 -8.23
N ALA A 199 -4.65 -20.14 -7.05
CA ALA A 199 -3.30 -20.32 -6.56
C ALA A 199 -3.25 -21.34 -5.43
N THR A 200 -2.15 -22.07 -5.35
CA THR A 200 -1.81 -22.90 -4.21
C THR A 200 -0.37 -22.63 -3.80
N TRP A 201 -0.19 -22.28 -2.54
CA TRP A 201 1.12 -22.07 -1.92
C TRP A 201 1.32 -23.08 -0.82
N ARG A 202 2.51 -23.68 -0.77
CA ARG A 202 2.89 -24.59 0.30
C ARG A 202 4.26 -24.23 0.82
N LEU A 203 4.34 -23.99 2.12
CA LEU A 203 5.58 -23.66 2.83
C LEU A 203 5.91 -24.79 3.78
N ILE A 204 7.02 -25.48 3.52
CA ILE A 204 7.48 -26.58 4.37
C ILE A 204 8.86 -26.22 4.89
N ARG A 205 9.03 -26.40 6.19
CA ARG A 205 10.29 -26.19 6.89
C ARG A 205 10.55 -27.38 7.80
N VAL A 206 11.77 -27.88 7.77
CA VAL A 206 12.26 -28.91 8.68
C VAL A 206 13.61 -28.47 9.18
N GLU A 207 13.73 -28.28 10.50
CA GLU A 207 14.99 -28.00 11.13
C GLU A 207 15.83 -29.28 11.20
N GLY A 208 17.13 -29.18 10.86
CA GLY A 208 18.08 -30.28 10.91
C GLY A 208 18.38 -30.74 12.33
N GLU A 209 18.95 -31.94 12.46
CA GLU A 209 19.44 -32.43 13.75
C GLU A 209 20.46 -31.45 14.35
N ASN A 210 20.30 -31.20 15.65
CA ASN A 210 21.10 -30.22 16.41
C ASN A 210 20.89 -28.75 16.06
N GLY A 211 19.80 -28.37 15.34
CA GLY A 211 19.47 -27.00 15.00
C GLY A 211 20.46 -26.32 14.03
N ALA A 212 21.36 -27.09 13.43
CA ALA A 212 22.45 -26.56 12.60
C ALA A 212 22.03 -26.25 11.15
N ARG A 213 20.91 -26.80 10.69
CA ARG A 213 20.48 -26.68 9.31
C ARG A 213 18.96 -26.65 9.20
N GLU A 214 18.47 -25.70 8.41
CA GLU A 214 17.06 -25.58 8.06
C GLU A 214 16.87 -25.98 6.60
N ASP A 215 15.95 -26.90 6.35
CA ASP A 215 15.51 -27.24 5.02
C ASP A 215 14.13 -26.60 4.79
N ILE A 216 14.00 -25.84 3.71
CA ILE A 216 12.81 -25.07 3.41
C ILE A 216 12.37 -25.36 1.99
N TYR A 217 11.10 -25.70 1.85
CA TYR A 217 10.41 -25.72 0.57
C TYR A 217 9.39 -24.58 0.50
N SER A 218 9.40 -23.86 -0.61
CA SER A 218 8.40 -22.85 -0.94
C SER A 218 8.35 -22.76 -2.46
N PRO A 219 7.18 -22.55 -3.09
CA PRO A 219 7.08 -22.27 -4.51
C PRO A 219 7.91 -21.07 -4.96
N LEU A 220 8.17 -20.14 -4.06
CA LEU A 220 9.07 -19.02 -4.31
C LEU A 220 10.50 -19.50 -4.62
N HIS A 221 10.95 -20.58 -4.01
CA HIS A 221 12.25 -21.17 -4.29
C HIS A 221 12.33 -21.88 -5.64
N ASP A 222 11.18 -22.19 -6.25
CA ASP A 222 11.11 -22.78 -7.58
C ASP A 222 11.00 -21.74 -8.71
N GLY A 223 11.00 -20.48 -8.36
CA GLY A 223 11.14 -19.37 -9.30
C GLY A 223 9.90 -18.97 -10.08
N LEU A 224 8.73 -19.14 -9.52
CA LEU A 224 7.49 -18.70 -10.18
C LEU A 224 7.29 -17.18 -10.14
N PHE A 225 7.71 -16.51 -9.06
CA PHE A 225 7.50 -15.07 -8.88
C PHE A 225 8.77 -14.25 -8.68
N PHE A 226 9.83 -14.86 -8.16
CA PHE A 226 11.11 -14.21 -7.92
C PHE A 226 12.22 -15.02 -8.56
N PRO A 227 12.74 -14.63 -9.70
CA PRO A 227 13.72 -15.42 -10.46
C PRO A 227 15.04 -15.63 -9.75
N SER A 228 15.42 -14.70 -8.89
CA SER A 228 16.54 -14.88 -7.98
C SER A 228 16.40 -16.09 -7.06
N VAL A 229 15.18 -16.59 -6.92
CA VAL A 229 14.87 -17.81 -6.21
C VAL A 229 15.20 -19.06 -7.02
N LYS A 230 15.22 -18.97 -8.37
CA LYS A 230 15.61 -20.09 -9.24
C LYS A 230 17.03 -20.56 -8.98
N ASP A 231 17.88 -19.66 -8.60
CA ASP A 231 19.30 -19.93 -8.36
C ASP A 231 19.54 -20.51 -6.97
N ARG A 232 18.54 -20.43 -6.08
CA ARG A 232 18.59 -20.97 -4.73
C ARG A 232 17.94 -22.35 -4.68
N LYS A 233 18.75 -23.38 -4.53
CA LYS A 233 18.23 -24.72 -4.28
C LYS A 233 17.83 -24.87 -2.82
N PRO A 234 16.65 -25.43 -2.51
CA PRO A 234 16.31 -25.80 -1.15
C PRO A 234 17.37 -26.74 -0.59
N GLU A 235 17.84 -26.44 0.62
CA GLU A 235 18.78 -27.32 1.32
C GLU A 235 17.98 -28.30 2.15
N TRP A 236 17.72 -29.47 1.56
CA TRP A 236 17.04 -30.55 2.28
C TRP A 236 17.99 -31.36 3.15
N LEU A 237 17.48 -31.85 4.27
CA LEU A 237 18.20 -32.83 5.08
C LEU A 237 18.57 -34.03 4.23
N SER A 238 19.77 -34.57 4.46
CA SER A 238 20.20 -35.81 3.82
C SER A 238 19.36 -36.97 4.36
N ASN A 239 18.30 -37.27 3.63
CA ASN A 239 17.44 -38.41 3.97
C ASN A 239 17.28 -39.29 2.72
N PRO A 240 17.71 -40.56 2.76
CA PRO A 240 17.64 -41.46 1.61
C PRO A 240 16.22 -41.75 1.14
N ASN A 241 15.21 -41.49 1.99
CA ASN A 241 13.80 -41.68 1.65
C ASN A 241 13.16 -40.45 1.05
N ALA A 242 13.79 -39.26 1.14
CA ALA A 242 13.33 -38.02 0.54
C ALA A 242 13.88 -37.89 -0.86
N GLN A 243 13.30 -38.62 -1.79
CA GLN A 243 13.72 -38.69 -3.18
C GLN A 243 12.81 -37.88 -4.12
N GLY A 244 13.26 -37.66 -5.35
CA GLY A 244 12.47 -37.04 -6.41
C GLY A 244 12.61 -35.53 -6.55
N SER A 245 11.59 -34.88 -7.11
CA SER A 245 11.48 -33.44 -7.29
C SER A 245 11.42 -32.70 -5.95
N VAL A 246 11.64 -31.40 -5.97
CA VAL A 246 11.49 -30.54 -4.76
C VAL A 246 10.10 -30.69 -4.15
N SER A 247 9.06 -30.75 -4.98
CA SER A 247 7.67 -30.94 -4.54
C SER A 247 7.46 -32.29 -3.84
N GLU A 248 7.97 -33.38 -4.41
CA GLU A 248 7.85 -34.73 -3.84
C GLU A 248 8.59 -34.83 -2.50
N ARG A 249 9.78 -34.26 -2.41
CA ARG A 249 10.54 -34.19 -1.15
C ARG A 249 9.79 -33.32 -0.10
N GLY A 250 9.17 -32.23 -0.54
CA GLY A 250 8.32 -31.41 0.31
C GLY A 250 7.16 -32.20 0.91
N ILE A 251 6.45 -32.98 0.09
CA ILE A 251 5.36 -33.86 0.55
C ILE A 251 5.87 -34.91 1.54
N PHE A 252 7.04 -35.49 1.29
CA PHE A 252 7.66 -36.43 2.24
C PHE A 252 7.88 -35.81 3.63
N TYR A 253 8.49 -34.60 3.68
CA TYR A 253 8.74 -33.92 4.94
C TYR A 253 7.46 -33.47 5.64
N ALA A 254 6.43 -33.11 4.89
CA ALA A 254 5.11 -32.82 5.46
C ALA A 254 4.52 -34.05 6.16
N GLY A 255 4.68 -35.25 5.56
CA GLY A 255 4.29 -36.52 6.19
C GLY A 255 5.08 -36.81 7.47
N GLU A 256 6.38 -36.55 7.49
CA GLU A 256 7.23 -36.70 8.67
C GLU A 256 6.81 -35.74 9.81
N ILE A 257 6.46 -34.48 9.48
CA ILE A 257 5.94 -33.52 10.46
C ILE A 257 4.62 -34.00 11.05
N ASP A 258 3.70 -34.46 10.21
CA ASP A 258 2.41 -35.00 10.66
C ASP A 258 2.58 -36.21 11.62
N LYS A 259 3.47 -37.13 11.26
CA LYS A 259 3.81 -38.27 12.08
C LYS A 259 4.39 -37.85 13.43
N GLN A 260 5.34 -36.91 13.45
CA GLN A 260 5.95 -36.43 14.71
C GLN A 260 4.91 -35.77 15.61
N ILE A 261 3.98 -34.96 15.07
CA ILE A 261 2.89 -34.39 15.87
C ILE A 261 2.00 -35.48 16.46
N THR A 262 1.66 -36.50 15.67
CA THR A 262 0.79 -37.60 16.07
C THR A 262 1.43 -38.44 17.16
N ASP A 263 2.70 -38.84 16.98
CA ASP A 263 3.46 -39.65 17.94
C ASP A 263 3.65 -38.90 19.28
N ALA A 264 4.04 -37.61 19.21
CA ALA A 264 4.26 -36.78 20.41
C ALA A 264 2.94 -36.45 21.15
N LYS A 265 1.82 -36.34 20.44
CA LYS A 265 0.49 -36.25 21.06
C LYS A 265 0.11 -37.52 21.79
N ALA A 266 0.34 -38.69 21.19
CA ALA A 266 0.07 -39.99 21.77
C ALA A 266 0.93 -40.24 23.03
N ASN A 267 2.20 -39.86 23.00
CA ASN A 267 3.14 -39.98 24.13
C ASN A 267 2.98 -38.86 25.17
N GLN A 268 2.04 -37.92 24.98
CA GLN A 268 1.78 -36.78 25.86
C GLN A 268 3.01 -35.85 26.05
N GLN A 269 3.98 -35.90 25.17
CA GLN A 269 5.17 -35.08 25.23
C GLN A 269 4.86 -33.63 24.83
N TRP A 270 4.04 -33.46 23.80
CA TRP A 270 3.61 -32.16 23.33
C TRP A 270 2.14 -31.88 23.64
N GLN A 271 1.85 -30.63 23.94
CA GLN A 271 0.48 -30.13 23.90
C GLN A 271 0.17 -29.77 22.44
N VAL A 272 -0.83 -30.45 21.88
CA VAL A 272 -1.26 -30.24 20.49
C VAL A 272 -2.66 -29.66 20.48
N LEU A 273 -2.78 -28.46 19.97
CA LEU A 273 -4.05 -27.79 19.72
C LEU A 273 -4.40 -27.92 18.24
N GLU A 274 -5.65 -28.30 17.97
CA GLU A 274 -6.19 -28.37 16.59
C GLU A 274 -7.48 -27.58 16.53
N ARG A 275 -7.55 -26.56 15.65
CA ARG A 275 -8.70 -25.65 15.54
C ARG A 275 -8.94 -25.27 14.08
N GLU A 276 -10.19 -24.93 13.80
CA GLU A 276 -10.61 -24.29 12.56
C GLU A 276 -11.06 -22.85 12.85
N TYR A 277 -10.40 -21.89 12.23
CA TYR A 277 -10.75 -20.46 12.31
C TYR A 277 -11.37 -20.01 11.01
N ARG A 278 -12.39 -19.12 11.11
CA ARG A 278 -13.11 -18.56 9.98
C ARG A 278 -13.16 -17.05 10.07
N THR A 279 -12.77 -16.39 9.00
CA THR A 279 -12.95 -14.94 8.84
C THR A 279 -13.96 -14.64 7.75
N GLN A 280 -14.61 -13.50 7.87
CA GLN A 280 -15.71 -13.08 6.99
C GLN A 280 -15.23 -12.18 5.84
N ILE A 281 -16.12 -12.01 4.85
CA ILE A 281 -16.01 -10.97 3.82
C ILE A 281 -16.34 -9.63 4.46
N ILE A 282 -15.57 -8.58 4.16
CA ILE A 282 -15.87 -7.21 4.55
C ILE A 282 -15.74 -6.23 3.37
N GLU A 283 -16.48 -5.13 3.46
CA GLU A 283 -16.30 -3.93 2.62
C GLU A 283 -15.22 -3.04 3.24
N PRO A 284 -14.19 -2.58 2.50
CA PRO A 284 -13.12 -1.72 3.02
C PRO A 284 -13.60 -0.35 3.49
N MET A 285 -14.77 0.08 3.07
CA MET A 285 -15.45 1.31 3.49
C MET A 285 -14.64 2.60 3.25
N MET A 286 -13.95 2.68 2.11
CA MET A 286 -13.39 3.95 1.71
C MET A 286 -14.52 5.01 1.61
N MET A 287 -14.30 6.21 2.16
CA MET A 287 -15.31 7.27 2.15
C MET A 287 -15.64 7.74 0.73
N GLU A 288 -14.66 7.74 -0.14
CA GLU A 288 -14.82 8.03 -1.57
C GLU A 288 -15.06 6.74 -2.34
N PRO A 289 -16.28 6.47 -2.85
CA PRO A 289 -16.50 5.44 -3.87
C PRO A 289 -15.68 5.70 -5.11
N GLU A 290 -15.41 4.66 -5.89
CA GLU A 290 -14.65 4.76 -7.12
C GLU A 290 -15.29 5.71 -8.12
N ALA A 291 -14.45 6.49 -8.81
CA ALA A 291 -14.88 7.45 -9.82
C ALA A 291 -13.82 7.61 -10.91
N PHE A 292 -14.30 7.95 -12.09
CA PHE A 292 -13.52 8.22 -13.28
C PHE A 292 -14.16 9.36 -14.07
N ASN A 293 -13.34 10.29 -14.57
CA ASN A 293 -13.72 11.22 -15.62
C ASN A 293 -12.76 11.04 -16.78
N GLY A 294 -13.26 11.00 -18.01
CA GLY A 294 -12.43 10.85 -19.20
C GLY A 294 -12.94 11.67 -20.37
N TRP A 295 -12.00 12.06 -21.22
CA TRP A 295 -12.29 12.81 -22.43
C TRP A 295 -11.19 12.61 -23.46
N PHE A 296 -11.58 12.27 -24.68
CA PHE A 296 -10.68 12.29 -25.83
C PHE A 296 -10.80 13.62 -26.56
N ASP A 297 -9.73 14.42 -26.53
CA ASP A 297 -9.59 15.62 -27.35
C ASP A 297 -9.04 15.25 -28.72
N ALA A 298 -9.91 15.27 -29.72
CA ALA A 298 -9.54 14.93 -31.10
C ALA A 298 -8.58 15.94 -31.72
N ALA A 299 -8.62 17.24 -31.30
CA ALA A 299 -7.77 18.27 -31.84
C ALA A 299 -6.30 18.11 -31.43
N SER A 300 -6.06 17.76 -30.18
CA SER A 300 -4.72 17.50 -29.65
C SER A 300 -4.34 16.00 -29.69
N GLN A 301 -5.25 15.14 -30.09
CA GLN A 301 -5.12 13.67 -30.01
C GLN A 301 -4.78 13.18 -28.61
N THR A 302 -5.31 13.85 -27.59
CA THR A 302 -5.03 13.57 -26.18
C THR A 302 -6.21 12.91 -25.50
N PHE A 303 -5.95 11.81 -24.80
CA PHE A 303 -6.93 11.16 -23.91
C PHE A 303 -6.65 11.63 -22.48
N HIS A 304 -7.59 12.37 -21.92
CA HIS A 304 -7.50 12.92 -20.57
C HIS A 304 -8.26 12.06 -19.58
N THR A 305 -7.67 11.81 -18.40
CA THR A 305 -8.32 11.06 -17.31
C THR A 305 -8.14 11.72 -15.95
N VAL A 306 -9.19 11.62 -15.13
CA VAL A 306 -9.12 11.79 -13.67
C VAL A 306 -9.62 10.49 -13.07
N VAL A 307 -8.78 9.81 -12.31
CA VAL A 307 -9.04 8.45 -11.80
C VAL A 307 -8.76 8.36 -10.31
N THR A 308 -9.60 7.59 -9.59
CA THR A 308 -9.39 7.29 -8.16
C THR A 308 -8.66 5.97 -8.01
N SER A 309 -7.35 5.95 -8.21
CA SER A 309 -6.51 4.74 -8.16
C SER A 309 -5.34 4.89 -7.19
N GLN A 310 -4.96 3.78 -6.53
CA GLN A 310 -3.71 3.67 -5.77
C GLN A 310 -2.51 3.35 -6.67
N SER A 311 -2.77 2.92 -7.91
CA SER A 311 -1.77 2.50 -8.90
C SER A 311 -1.90 3.31 -10.20
N PRO A 312 -1.66 4.61 -10.19
CA PRO A 312 -1.79 5.42 -11.40
C PRO A 312 -0.83 5.01 -12.52
N GLN A 313 0.32 4.40 -12.18
CA GLN A 313 1.29 3.90 -13.13
C GLN A 313 0.78 2.64 -13.85
N ASP A 314 0.26 1.66 -13.12
CA ASP A 314 -0.33 0.44 -13.70
C ASP A 314 -1.57 0.79 -14.53
N PHE A 315 -2.41 1.69 -14.00
CA PHE A 315 -3.53 2.23 -14.76
C PHE A 315 -3.09 2.83 -16.09
N GLN A 316 -2.02 3.62 -16.10
CA GLN A 316 -1.47 4.22 -17.30
C GLN A 316 -1.10 3.17 -18.35
N GLU A 317 -0.35 2.13 -17.97
CA GLU A 317 0.11 1.09 -18.88
C GLU A 317 -1.09 0.33 -19.51
N MET A 318 -2.01 -0.09 -18.68
CA MET A 318 -3.21 -0.81 -19.14
C MET A 318 -4.15 0.06 -19.96
N ALA A 319 -4.31 1.34 -19.59
CA ALA A 319 -5.13 2.27 -20.37
C ALA A 319 -4.56 2.50 -21.79
N VAL A 320 -3.24 2.64 -21.93
CA VAL A 320 -2.57 2.74 -23.23
C VAL A 320 -2.84 1.48 -24.07
N HIS A 321 -2.76 0.31 -23.44
CA HIS A 321 -3.02 -0.96 -24.12
C HIS A 321 -4.46 -1.02 -24.64
N MET A 322 -5.44 -0.66 -23.83
CA MET A 322 -6.83 -0.57 -24.25
C MET A 322 -7.05 0.45 -25.39
N LEU A 323 -6.45 1.65 -25.26
CA LEU A 323 -6.59 2.74 -26.25
C LEU A 323 -5.90 2.43 -27.58
N SER A 324 -5.02 1.44 -27.65
CA SER A 324 -4.42 0.97 -28.90
C SER A 324 -5.40 0.23 -29.80
N SER A 325 -6.59 -0.10 -29.30
CA SER A 325 -7.65 -0.85 -29.97
C SER A 325 -8.98 -0.09 -30.00
N GLY A 326 -9.98 -0.67 -30.62
CA GLY A 326 -11.35 -0.14 -30.63
C GLY A 326 -11.55 1.20 -31.35
N PRO A 327 -12.57 1.99 -30.97
CA PRO A 327 -12.96 3.23 -31.69
C PRO A 327 -11.88 4.30 -31.75
N LEU A 328 -10.91 4.26 -30.80
CA LEU A 328 -9.81 5.23 -30.70
C LEU A 328 -8.47 4.69 -31.21
N ALA A 329 -8.43 3.49 -31.79
CA ALA A 329 -7.22 2.90 -32.34
C ALA A 329 -6.51 3.85 -33.31
N GLY A 330 -5.22 4.10 -33.06
CA GLY A 330 -4.39 5.00 -33.88
C GLY A 330 -4.71 6.49 -33.76
N LYS A 331 -5.75 6.90 -33.01
CA LYS A 331 -6.15 8.31 -32.85
C LYS A 331 -5.51 8.96 -31.64
N VAL A 332 -5.26 8.18 -30.57
CA VAL A 332 -4.66 8.71 -29.33
C VAL A 332 -3.14 8.74 -29.47
N LYS A 333 -2.56 9.93 -29.26
CA LYS A 333 -1.11 10.15 -29.24
C LYS A 333 -0.62 10.47 -27.83
N HIS A 334 -1.49 11.00 -27.00
CA HIS A 334 -1.15 11.44 -25.66
C HIS A 334 -2.18 10.94 -24.65
N LEU A 335 -1.70 10.46 -23.51
CA LEU A 335 -2.53 10.11 -22.36
C LEU A 335 -2.12 10.98 -21.16
N VAL A 336 -3.10 11.64 -20.56
CA VAL A 336 -2.95 12.45 -19.35
C VAL A 336 -3.65 11.74 -18.19
N VAL A 337 -2.88 11.38 -17.18
CA VAL A 337 -3.39 10.71 -15.96
C VAL A 337 -3.30 11.66 -14.76
N HIS A 338 -4.42 11.82 -14.06
CA HIS A 338 -4.50 12.61 -12.84
C HIS A 338 -5.13 11.77 -11.71
N SER A 339 -4.36 11.50 -10.66
CA SER A 339 -4.79 10.72 -9.48
C SER A 339 -4.02 11.09 -8.21
N PRO A 340 -3.87 12.39 -7.84
CA PRO A 340 -2.99 12.78 -6.73
C PRO A 340 -3.57 12.46 -5.35
N TYR A 341 -4.89 12.54 -5.19
CA TYR A 341 -5.61 12.34 -3.93
C TYR A 341 -6.77 11.39 -4.12
N ILE A 342 -6.90 10.47 -3.19
CA ILE A 342 -8.09 9.62 -3.09
C ILE A 342 -8.66 9.67 -1.68
N GLY A 343 -9.98 9.63 -1.57
CA GLY A 343 -10.72 9.67 -0.31
C GLY A 343 -10.76 8.33 0.42
N GLY A 344 -9.58 7.72 0.61
CA GLY A 344 -9.39 6.38 1.13
C GLY A 344 -9.25 5.33 0.03
N GLY A 345 -8.46 4.30 0.28
CA GLY A 345 -8.28 3.17 -0.64
C GLY A 345 -8.21 1.86 0.12
N PHE A 346 -7.44 1.81 1.20
CA PHE A 346 -7.23 0.63 2.05
C PHE A 346 -6.77 -0.61 1.27
N GLY A 347 -6.19 -0.42 0.08
CA GLY A 347 -5.82 -1.47 -0.87
C GLY A 347 -6.88 -1.76 -1.95
N ALA A 348 -8.14 -1.47 -1.72
CA ALA A 348 -9.22 -1.83 -2.63
C ALA A 348 -9.24 -1.00 -3.94
N LYS A 349 -8.52 0.10 -4.01
CA LYS A 349 -8.30 0.89 -5.25
C LYS A 349 -6.93 0.62 -5.89
N ASP A 350 -6.22 -0.40 -5.43
CA ASP A 350 -4.92 -0.81 -5.97
C ASP A 350 -5.09 -1.58 -7.28
N HIS A 351 -5.88 -2.66 -7.25
CA HIS A 351 -6.11 -3.56 -8.38
C HIS A 351 -7.59 -3.62 -8.79
N SER A 352 -8.30 -2.49 -8.73
CA SER A 352 -9.70 -2.42 -9.14
C SER A 352 -9.85 -2.41 -10.66
N ILE A 353 -10.87 -3.10 -11.15
CA ILE A 353 -11.28 -3.05 -12.57
C ILE A 353 -12.01 -1.75 -12.94
N PHE A 354 -12.53 -1.01 -11.96
CA PHE A 354 -13.40 0.13 -12.19
C PHE A 354 -12.78 1.21 -13.10
N PRO A 355 -11.49 1.60 -12.97
CA PRO A 355 -10.86 2.55 -13.87
C PRO A 355 -10.94 2.15 -15.35
N TYR A 356 -10.89 0.87 -15.64
CA TYR A 356 -10.92 0.37 -17.02
C TYR A 356 -12.33 0.40 -17.62
N TYR A 357 -13.38 0.24 -16.80
CA TYR A 357 -14.74 0.59 -17.23
C TYR A 357 -14.83 2.08 -17.58
N GLY A 358 -14.12 2.93 -16.84
CA GLY A 358 -14.01 4.36 -17.14
C GLY A 358 -13.36 4.63 -18.50
N VAL A 359 -12.23 3.99 -18.81
CA VAL A 359 -11.56 4.09 -20.10
C VAL A 359 -12.52 3.64 -21.21
N LEU A 360 -13.11 2.47 -21.07
CA LEU A 360 -14.09 1.93 -22.03
C LEU A 360 -15.26 2.90 -22.26
N THR A 361 -15.80 3.48 -21.17
CA THR A 361 -16.86 4.49 -21.25
C THR A 361 -16.44 5.70 -22.09
N ALA A 362 -15.24 6.23 -21.83
CA ALA A 362 -14.74 7.42 -22.52
C ALA A 362 -14.35 7.18 -23.98
N MET A 363 -14.00 5.93 -24.35
CA MET A 363 -13.73 5.55 -25.75
C MET A 363 -14.96 5.70 -26.65
N TYR A 364 -16.16 5.52 -26.09
CA TYR A 364 -17.44 5.62 -26.82
C TYR A 364 -18.18 6.94 -26.58
N ALA A 365 -17.63 7.82 -25.75
CA ALA A 365 -18.28 9.09 -25.39
C ALA A 365 -18.16 10.14 -26.51
N LYS A 366 -19.19 11.00 -26.62
CA LYS A 366 -19.20 12.14 -27.54
C LYS A 366 -18.33 13.31 -27.06
N GLY A 367 -17.99 13.35 -25.76
CA GLY A 367 -17.23 14.41 -25.11
C GLY A 367 -16.85 13.98 -23.68
N PRO A 368 -16.50 14.91 -22.79
CA PRO A 368 -16.20 14.58 -21.40
C PRO A 368 -17.30 13.76 -20.78
N ILE A 369 -16.93 12.63 -20.14
CA ILE A 369 -17.87 11.72 -19.51
C ILE A 369 -17.43 11.35 -18.12
N ARG A 370 -18.41 11.15 -17.24
CA ARG A 370 -18.21 10.74 -15.85
C ARG A 370 -18.85 9.40 -15.58
N LEU A 371 -18.06 8.50 -15.01
CA LEU A 371 -18.50 7.24 -14.42
C LEU A 371 -18.15 7.28 -12.92
N ALA A 372 -19.12 7.12 -12.01
CA ALA A 372 -18.87 7.18 -10.59
C ALA A 372 -19.87 6.34 -9.83
N ASN A 373 -19.35 5.40 -9.04
CA ASN A 373 -20.18 4.58 -8.17
C ASN A 373 -20.87 5.43 -7.10
N ASP A 374 -22.11 5.13 -6.80
CA ASP A 374 -22.68 5.47 -5.51
C ASP A 374 -22.31 4.42 -4.46
N ARG A 375 -22.83 4.54 -3.24
CA ARG A 375 -22.47 3.60 -2.18
C ARG A 375 -23.03 2.19 -2.41
N PHE A 376 -24.22 2.06 -3.00
CA PHE A 376 -24.78 0.75 -3.37
C PHE A 376 -23.93 0.06 -4.43
N GLU A 377 -23.56 0.78 -5.48
CA GLU A 377 -22.69 0.27 -6.53
C GLU A 377 -21.29 -0.10 -5.99
N GLN A 378 -20.76 0.69 -5.05
CA GLN A 378 -19.48 0.39 -4.40
C GLN A 378 -19.54 -0.90 -3.59
N PHE A 379 -20.64 -1.13 -2.82
CA PHE A 379 -20.84 -2.41 -2.14
C PHE A 379 -21.01 -3.57 -3.11
N GLN A 380 -21.68 -3.34 -4.24
CA GLN A 380 -21.94 -4.37 -5.24
C GLN A 380 -20.68 -4.79 -6.01
N SER A 381 -19.77 -3.85 -6.31
CA SER A 381 -18.69 -4.07 -7.29
C SER A 381 -17.29 -3.73 -6.81
N GLY A 382 -17.14 -3.03 -5.69
CA GLY A 382 -15.82 -2.75 -5.12
C GLY A 382 -15.17 -4.00 -4.54
N LEU A 383 -13.83 -4.02 -4.50
CA LEU A 383 -13.07 -5.17 -3.98
C LEU A 383 -13.35 -5.42 -2.51
N LYS A 384 -13.51 -6.68 -2.15
CA LYS A 384 -13.77 -7.15 -0.77
C LYS A 384 -12.54 -7.78 -0.15
N ARG A 385 -12.48 -7.85 1.17
CA ARG A 385 -11.49 -8.69 1.87
C ARG A 385 -11.81 -10.15 1.67
N HIS A 386 -10.82 -10.94 1.33
CA HIS A 386 -10.91 -12.39 1.24
C HIS A 386 -11.31 -13.02 2.58
N PRO A 387 -12.34 -13.85 2.66
CA PRO A 387 -12.59 -14.71 3.81
C PRO A 387 -11.65 -15.91 3.78
N PHE A 388 -11.20 -16.34 4.96
CA PHE A 388 -10.33 -17.49 5.13
C PHE A 388 -11.00 -18.56 5.99
N ILE A 389 -10.80 -19.83 5.65
CA ILE A 389 -11.02 -20.99 6.51
C ILE A 389 -9.66 -21.59 6.78
N MET A 390 -9.24 -21.67 8.04
CA MET A 390 -7.90 -22.09 8.43
C MET A 390 -7.98 -23.26 9.41
N LYS A 391 -7.66 -24.48 8.93
CA LYS A 391 -7.54 -25.66 9.76
C LYS A 391 -6.08 -25.77 10.21
N SER A 392 -5.84 -25.47 11.48
CA SER A 392 -4.47 -25.30 11.99
C SER A 392 -4.20 -26.18 13.19
N ARG A 393 -2.95 -26.67 13.29
CA ARG A 393 -2.44 -27.40 14.46
C ARG A 393 -1.17 -26.70 14.94
N LEU A 394 -1.10 -26.47 16.24
CA LEU A 394 0.08 -25.95 16.91
C LEU A 394 0.51 -26.94 17.98
N ALA A 395 1.76 -27.35 17.94
CA ALA A 395 2.36 -28.30 18.89
C ALA A 395 3.43 -27.60 19.74
N VAL A 396 3.31 -27.67 21.06
CA VAL A 396 4.22 -27.06 22.03
C VAL A 396 4.73 -28.13 23.00
N ASP A 397 6.02 -28.19 23.21
CA ASP A 397 6.64 -29.06 24.20
C ASP A 397 6.27 -28.61 25.62
N LYS A 398 5.69 -29.52 26.42
CA LYS A 398 5.15 -29.20 27.75
C LYS A 398 6.24 -28.82 28.77
N SER A 399 7.45 -29.31 28.58
CA SER A 399 8.55 -29.09 29.53
C SER A 399 9.30 -27.78 29.26
N THR A 400 9.51 -27.44 27.98
CA THR A 400 10.31 -26.31 27.55
C THR A 400 9.49 -25.12 27.13
N LEU A 401 8.18 -25.30 26.91
CA LEU A 401 7.25 -24.33 26.32
C LEU A 401 7.64 -23.90 24.92
N LYS A 402 8.48 -24.65 24.21
CA LYS A 402 8.91 -24.33 22.85
C LYS A 402 7.93 -24.88 21.82
N ILE A 403 7.58 -24.08 20.85
CA ILE A 403 6.86 -24.53 19.66
C ILE A 403 7.72 -25.58 18.95
N GLN A 404 7.13 -26.70 18.63
CA GLN A 404 7.77 -27.81 17.96
C GLN A 404 7.34 -27.92 16.50
N ALA A 405 6.06 -27.67 16.23
CA ALA A 405 5.52 -27.72 14.88
C ALA A 405 4.27 -26.83 14.72
N LEU A 406 4.09 -26.33 13.52
CA LEU A 406 2.91 -25.59 13.07
C LEU A 406 2.45 -26.16 11.72
N THR A 407 1.20 -26.61 11.65
CA THR A 407 0.58 -26.94 10.35
C THR A 407 -0.69 -26.14 10.14
N SER A 408 -0.96 -25.74 8.88
CA SER A 408 -2.20 -25.05 8.55
C SER A 408 -2.62 -25.36 7.11
N GLN A 409 -3.90 -25.68 6.94
CA GLN A 409 -4.55 -25.75 5.64
C GLN A 409 -5.54 -24.61 5.53
N MET A 410 -5.28 -23.69 4.60
CA MET A 410 -6.09 -22.50 4.41
C MET A 410 -6.86 -22.63 3.10
N THR A 411 -8.17 -22.42 3.16
CA THR A 411 -9.03 -22.23 2.00
C THR A 411 -9.43 -20.76 1.94
N ILE A 412 -9.25 -20.14 0.78
CA ILE A 412 -9.40 -18.71 0.55
C ILE A 412 -10.40 -18.51 -0.57
N ASP A 413 -11.46 -17.75 -0.32
CA ASP A 413 -12.43 -17.36 -1.33
C ASP A 413 -11.91 -16.13 -2.08
N GLY A 414 -11.60 -16.29 -3.36
CA GLY A 414 -11.07 -15.24 -4.25
C GLY A 414 -12.13 -14.40 -4.95
N GLY A 415 -13.41 -14.75 -4.79
CA GLY A 415 -14.47 -14.14 -5.60
C GLY A 415 -14.45 -14.61 -7.06
N GLY A 416 -15.10 -13.87 -7.94
CA GLY A 416 -15.34 -14.29 -9.33
C GLY A 416 -14.16 -14.11 -10.27
N ARG A 417 -13.09 -13.44 -9.86
CA ARG A 417 -11.90 -13.20 -10.69
C ARG A 417 -10.61 -13.42 -9.92
N VAL A 418 -9.57 -13.77 -10.67
CA VAL A 418 -8.24 -14.03 -10.08
C VAL A 418 -7.73 -12.84 -9.28
N ASN A 419 -7.76 -11.65 -9.88
CA ASN A 419 -7.30 -10.41 -9.27
C ASN A 419 -5.99 -10.60 -8.46
N PHE A 420 -5.85 -9.98 -7.31
CA PHE A 420 -4.66 -10.05 -6.45
C PHE A 420 -4.66 -11.28 -5.51
N THR A 421 -5.58 -12.21 -5.70
CA THR A 421 -5.80 -13.40 -4.87
C THR A 421 -4.55 -14.29 -4.69
N PRO A 422 -3.72 -14.55 -5.72
CA PRO A 422 -2.49 -15.32 -5.53
C PRO A 422 -1.53 -14.69 -4.50
N SER A 423 -1.37 -13.37 -4.53
CA SER A 423 -0.53 -12.66 -3.56
C SER A 423 -1.12 -12.71 -2.15
N VAL A 424 -2.45 -12.60 -2.03
CA VAL A 424 -3.14 -12.70 -0.73
C VAL A 424 -2.96 -14.09 -0.12
N ALA A 425 -3.04 -15.15 -0.92
CA ALA A 425 -2.80 -16.52 -0.47
C ALA A 425 -1.35 -16.73 -0.02
N SER A 426 -0.38 -16.23 -0.78
CA SER A 426 1.03 -16.28 -0.42
C SER A 426 1.31 -15.55 0.91
N VAL A 427 0.79 -14.34 1.07
CA VAL A 427 0.95 -13.57 2.31
C VAL A 427 0.25 -14.27 3.48
N GLY A 428 -0.94 -14.85 3.28
CA GLY A 428 -1.63 -15.65 4.29
C GLY A 428 -0.80 -16.83 4.79
N ALA A 429 -0.17 -17.56 3.87
CA ALA A 429 0.70 -18.69 4.22
C ALA A 429 1.94 -18.23 5.00
N THR A 430 2.63 -17.19 4.54
CA THR A 430 3.85 -16.69 5.21
C THR A 430 3.58 -16.05 6.55
N ALA A 431 2.43 -15.40 6.71
CA ALA A 431 2.04 -14.74 7.94
C ALA A 431 1.58 -15.70 9.06
N MET A 432 1.34 -16.97 8.75
CA MET A 432 0.82 -17.91 9.75
C MET A 432 1.78 -18.14 10.92
N GLN A 433 3.08 -18.02 10.74
CA GLN A 433 4.04 -18.07 11.84
C GLN A 433 3.90 -16.90 12.82
N SER A 434 3.28 -15.77 12.42
CA SER A 434 3.24 -14.54 13.21
C SER A 434 4.64 -14.05 13.61
N ILE A 435 4.84 -13.72 14.88
CA ILE A 435 6.15 -13.32 15.44
C ILE A 435 7.00 -14.50 15.93
N TYR A 436 6.52 -15.74 15.78
CA TYR A 436 7.12 -16.90 16.42
C TYR A 436 8.05 -17.67 15.50
N TYR A 437 9.10 -18.22 16.07
CA TYR A 437 9.96 -19.17 15.38
C TYR A 437 9.34 -20.56 15.43
N THR A 438 9.14 -21.14 14.26
CA THR A 438 8.58 -22.49 14.13
C THR A 438 9.62 -23.40 13.48
N PRO A 439 10.24 -24.34 14.23
CA PRO A 439 11.30 -25.20 13.68
C PRO A 439 10.78 -26.17 12.62
N ARG A 440 9.49 -26.50 12.67
CA ARG A 440 8.81 -27.34 11.69
C ARG A 440 7.50 -26.74 11.31
N ASN A 441 7.25 -26.60 9.99
CA ASN A 441 5.94 -26.19 9.52
C ASN A 441 5.56 -26.87 8.19
N ASP A 442 4.27 -27.13 8.04
CA ASP A 442 3.60 -27.40 6.77
C ASP A 442 2.37 -26.50 6.65
N ILE A 443 2.49 -25.46 5.85
CA ILE A 443 1.45 -24.45 5.69
C ILE A 443 1.03 -24.43 4.23
N THR A 444 -0.24 -24.74 3.97
CA THR A 444 -0.82 -24.69 2.61
C THR A 444 -1.91 -23.61 2.58
N ALA A 445 -1.88 -22.77 1.55
CA ALA A 445 -2.92 -21.77 1.28
C ALA A 445 -3.41 -21.95 -0.15
N THR A 446 -4.68 -22.30 -0.31
CA THR A 446 -5.31 -22.53 -1.60
C THR A 446 -6.47 -21.57 -1.78
N ALA A 447 -6.45 -20.82 -2.89
CA ALA A 447 -7.45 -19.84 -3.23
C ALA A 447 -8.30 -20.33 -4.41
N TYR A 448 -9.61 -20.25 -4.28
CA TYR A 448 -10.58 -20.71 -5.25
C TYR A 448 -11.46 -19.58 -5.77
N ALA A 449 -11.92 -19.74 -7.00
CA ALA A 449 -13.02 -18.95 -7.54
C ALA A 449 -14.32 -19.25 -6.79
N SER A 450 -15.13 -18.22 -6.61
CA SER A 450 -16.50 -18.34 -6.14
C SER A 450 -17.41 -17.39 -6.91
N ARG A 451 -18.71 -17.43 -6.61
CA ARG A 451 -19.67 -16.46 -7.15
C ARG A 451 -19.90 -15.23 -6.26
N ASN A 452 -19.01 -15.01 -5.32
CA ASN A 452 -18.98 -13.78 -4.51
C ASN A 452 -18.48 -12.60 -5.34
N PRO A 453 -18.82 -11.37 -4.95
CA PRO A 453 -18.15 -10.19 -5.50
C PRO A 453 -16.64 -10.31 -5.39
N ASP A 454 -15.95 -9.69 -6.33
CA ASP A 454 -14.50 -9.72 -6.45
C ASP A 454 -13.79 -9.43 -5.12
N ALA A 455 -12.83 -10.26 -4.79
CA ALA A 455 -11.93 -10.03 -3.66
C ALA A 455 -10.60 -9.45 -4.13
N GLY A 456 -9.97 -8.66 -3.28
CA GLY A 456 -8.72 -8.00 -3.62
C GLY A 456 -7.92 -7.57 -2.39
N SER A 457 -6.96 -6.70 -2.63
CA SER A 457 -6.13 -6.15 -1.57
C SER A 457 -6.94 -5.30 -0.59
N VAL A 458 -6.90 -5.64 0.70
CA VAL A 458 -7.51 -4.84 1.78
C VAL A 458 -6.58 -4.83 2.98
N ARG A 459 -6.35 -3.68 3.59
CA ARG A 459 -5.43 -3.37 4.70
C ARG A 459 -5.11 -4.58 5.58
N GLY A 460 -3.87 -5.08 5.54
CA GLY A 460 -3.44 -6.28 6.24
C GLY A 460 -3.93 -7.60 5.63
N TYR A 461 -4.12 -7.65 4.30
CA TYR A 461 -4.57 -8.87 3.61
C TYR A 461 -3.69 -10.08 3.92
N GLY A 462 -4.30 -11.24 4.09
CA GLY A 462 -3.65 -12.48 4.47
C GLY A 462 -3.07 -12.46 5.89
N THR A 463 -2.34 -11.42 6.24
CA THR A 463 -1.67 -11.27 7.54
C THR A 463 -2.65 -11.19 8.71
N LEU A 464 -3.70 -10.37 8.57
CA LEU A 464 -4.71 -10.21 9.63
C LEU A 464 -5.38 -11.53 9.97
N GLN A 465 -5.79 -12.29 8.95
CA GLN A 465 -6.49 -13.56 9.14
C GLN A 465 -5.58 -14.59 9.82
N SER A 466 -4.38 -14.79 9.28
CA SER A 466 -3.44 -15.82 9.75
C SER A 466 -2.87 -15.52 11.13
N MET A 467 -2.46 -14.29 11.40
CA MET A 467 -1.91 -13.91 12.71
C MET A 467 -2.97 -13.88 13.80
N THR A 468 -4.23 -13.54 13.45
CA THR A 468 -5.35 -13.70 14.40
C THR A 468 -5.51 -15.14 14.83
N ALA A 469 -5.51 -16.10 13.90
CA ALA A 469 -5.60 -17.51 14.21
C ALA A 469 -4.42 -17.99 15.08
N MET A 470 -3.19 -17.58 14.73
CA MET A 470 -2.00 -17.97 15.51
C MET A 470 -2.04 -17.41 16.93
N GLU A 471 -2.38 -16.13 17.11
CA GLU A 471 -2.48 -15.52 18.44
C GLU A 471 -3.56 -16.17 19.29
N CYS A 472 -4.71 -16.54 18.70
CA CYS A 472 -5.74 -17.30 19.39
C CYS A 472 -5.24 -18.69 19.84
N MET A 473 -4.48 -19.39 19.00
CA MET A 473 -3.87 -20.69 19.38
C MET A 473 -2.86 -20.54 20.52
N ILE A 474 -2.06 -19.49 20.52
CA ILE A 474 -1.11 -19.21 21.61
C ILE A 474 -1.83 -18.98 22.94
N HIS A 475 -2.91 -18.20 22.94
CA HIS A 475 -3.73 -17.99 24.14
C HIS A 475 -4.32 -19.30 24.65
N GLU A 476 -4.91 -20.09 23.77
CA GLU A 476 -5.58 -21.33 24.13
C GLU A 476 -4.60 -22.37 24.68
N ILE A 477 -3.43 -22.51 24.06
CA ILE A 477 -2.36 -23.40 24.58
C ILE A 477 -1.85 -22.92 25.94
N ALA A 478 -1.70 -21.61 26.14
CA ALA A 478 -1.28 -21.08 27.44
C ALA A 478 -2.28 -21.45 28.55
N ASP A 479 -3.59 -21.35 28.25
CA ASP A 479 -4.66 -21.75 29.18
C ASP A 479 -4.64 -23.25 29.46
N GLU A 480 -4.52 -24.11 28.43
CA GLU A 480 -4.46 -25.56 28.58
C GLU A 480 -3.23 -26.02 29.40
N LEU A 481 -2.09 -25.35 29.18
CA LEU A 481 -0.86 -25.60 29.95
C LEU A 481 -0.86 -24.92 31.32
N LYS A 482 -1.80 -24.03 31.60
CA LYS A 482 -1.87 -23.19 32.81
C LYS A 482 -0.60 -22.36 33.01
N VAL A 483 -0.09 -21.80 31.94
CA VAL A 483 1.10 -20.91 31.96
C VAL A 483 0.69 -19.48 31.57
N ASP A 484 1.47 -18.52 32.02
CA ASP A 484 1.25 -17.13 31.61
C ASP A 484 1.49 -16.99 30.08
N PRO A 485 0.56 -16.38 29.33
CA PRO A 485 0.68 -16.24 27.88
C PRO A 485 1.87 -15.38 27.44
N PHE A 486 2.36 -14.44 28.27
CA PHE A 486 3.59 -13.71 27.98
C PHE A 486 4.82 -14.61 28.08
N LYS A 487 4.85 -15.51 29.09
CA LYS A 487 5.93 -16.51 29.22
C LYS A 487 5.99 -17.45 28.00
N LEU A 488 4.84 -17.92 27.52
CA LEU A 488 4.79 -18.76 26.33
C LEU A 488 5.27 -17.99 25.08
N ARG A 489 4.84 -16.74 24.90
CA ARG A 489 5.30 -15.88 23.80
C ARG A 489 6.81 -15.63 23.87
N ALA A 490 7.31 -15.18 25.03
CA ALA A 490 8.72 -14.91 25.25
C ALA A 490 9.62 -16.11 24.98
N ALA A 491 9.15 -17.33 25.26
CA ALA A 491 9.89 -18.53 24.92
C ALA A 491 10.03 -18.77 23.41
N ASN A 492 9.15 -18.20 22.57
CA ASN A 492 9.00 -18.59 21.17
C ASN A 492 9.15 -17.46 20.16
N VAL A 493 9.35 -16.21 20.57
CA VAL A 493 9.57 -15.11 19.63
C VAL A 493 10.76 -15.39 18.72
N MET A 494 10.61 -15.03 17.48
CA MET A 494 11.68 -15.09 16.49
C MET A 494 12.76 -14.05 16.84
N GLU A 495 14.00 -14.47 16.87
CA GLU A 495 15.15 -13.63 17.14
C GLU A 495 15.73 -13.05 15.83
N SER A 496 16.40 -11.89 15.93
CA SER A 496 17.11 -11.30 14.78
C SER A 496 18.15 -12.30 14.24
N GLY A 497 18.18 -12.45 12.92
CA GLY A 497 19.04 -13.42 12.24
C GLY A 497 18.44 -14.79 12.00
N GLN A 498 17.29 -15.11 12.62
CA GLN A 498 16.55 -16.31 12.28
C GLN A 498 15.77 -16.16 10.97
N ARG A 499 15.53 -17.27 10.29
CA ARG A 499 14.79 -17.30 9.02
C ARG A 499 13.30 -17.44 9.26
N ASN A 500 12.52 -16.69 8.48
CA ASN A 500 11.07 -16.86 8.43
C ASN A 500 10.65 -18.10 7.63
N THR A 501 9.35 -18.37 7.53
CA THR A 501 8.80 -19.53 6.81
C THR A 501 9.14 -19.57 5.32
N GLN A 502 9.56 -18.47 4.71
CA GLN A 502 10.06 -18.42 3.35
C GLN A 502 11.59 -18.62 3.24
N GLY A 503 12.27 -18.75 4.35
CA GLY A 503 13.73 -18.89 4.41
C GLY A 503 14.48 -17.55 4.37
N ALA A 504 13.78 -16.43 4.45
CA ALA A 504 14.39 -15.11 4.49
C ALA A 504 14.76 -14.69 5.91
N ILE A 505 15.87 -14.00 6.05
CA ILE A 505 16.25 -13.31 7.28
C ILE A 505 15.63 -11.92 7.25
N PRO A 506 14.71 -11.58 8.18
CA PRO A 506 14.15 -10.24 8.25
C PRO A 506 15.22 -9.16 8.42
N ASN A 507 15.05 -8.06 7.69
CA ASN A 507 15.95 -6.93 7.77
C ASN A 507 15.74 -6.13 9.08
N GLY A 508 16.85 -5.70 9.68
CA GLY A 508 16.87 -4.91 10.91
C GLY A 508 16.70 -5.76 12.17
N THR A 509 16.61 -5.09 13.31
CA THR A 509 16.46 -5.71 14.62
C THR A 509 14.98 -5.99 14.89
N LEU A 510 14.68 -7.21 15.34
CA LEU A 510 13.35 -7.61 15.78
C LEU A 510 13.18 -7.29 17.28
N ARG A 511 12.24 -6.42 17.63
CA ARG A 511 12.03 -5.91 19.00
C ARG A 511 10.82 -6.55 19.69
N TYR A 512 10.47 -7.77 19.31
CA TYR A 512 9.30 -8.46 19.86
C TYR A 512 9.39 -8.66 21.37
N ARG A 513 10.55 -9.10 21.87
CA ARG A 513 10.78 -9.33 23.30
C ARG A 513 10.61 -8.04 24.11
N GLU A 514 11.21 -6.95 23.65
CA GLU A 514 11.07 -5.64 24.29
C GLU A 514 9.59 -5.19 24.39
N MET A 515 8.82 -5.40 23.31
CA MET A 515 7.39 -5.09 23.34
C MET A 515 6.61 -5.97 24.31
N LEU A 516 6.95 -7.27 24.40
CA LEU A 516 6.33 -8.20 25.35
C LEU A 516 6.63 -7.77 26.78
N ASP A 517 7.89 -7.46 27.09
CA ASP A 517 8.32 -7.03 28.44
C ASP A 517 7.59 -5.74 28.86
N MET A 518 7.46 -4.76 27.95
CA MET A 518 6.71 -3.52 28.20
C MET A 518 5.22 -3.77 28.44
N ALA A 519 4.61 -4.64 27.62
CA ALA A 519 3.18 -4.92 27.70
C ALA A 519 2.83 -5.76 28.93
N GLU A 520 3.70 -6.71 29.32
CA GLU A 520 3.54 -7.49 30.55
C GLU A 520 3.51 -6.61 31.79
N GLN A 521 4.31 -5.52 31.81
CA GLN A 521 4.36 -4.56 32.92
C GLN A 521 3.22 -3.54 32.90
N ASP A 522 2.36 -3.52 31.89
CA ASP A 522 1.22 -2.58 31.85
C ASP A 522 0.26 -2.84 33.03
N SER A 523 -0.16 -1.74 33.67
CA SER A 523 -1.01 -1.81 34.85
C SER A 523 -2.37 -2.48 34.60
N VAL A 524 -2.93 -2.34 33.38
CA VAL A 524 -4.18 -3.03 32.98
C VAL A 524 -3.97 -4.54 32.99
N TRP A 525 -2.84 -5.02 32.42
CA TRP A 525 -2.52 -6.44 32.43
C TRP A 525 -2.26 -6.95 33.83
N GLN A 526 -1.40 -6.26 34.61
CA GLN A 526 -1.01 -6.68 35.96
C GLN A 526 -2.21 -6.76 36.91
N ASN A 527 -3.13 -5.82 36.81
CA ASN A 527 -4.29 -5.73 37.70
C ASN A 527 -5.55 -6.43 37.16
N ARG A 528 -5.50 -7.09 35.98
CA ARG A 528 -6.68 -7.58 35.27
C ARG A 528 -7.64 -8.45 36.11
N VAL A 529 -7.09 -9.30 37.01
CA VAL A 529 -7.90 -10.18 37.88
C VAL A 529 -8.64 -9.37 38.94
N ALA A 530 -7.93 -8.43 39.57
CA ALA A 530 -8.53 -7.56 40.59
C ALA A 530 -9.56 -6.59 39.96
N SER A 531 -9.20 -6.03 38.81
CA SER A 531 -10.09 -5.14 38.04
C SER A 531 -11.35 -5.83 37.57
N LYS A 532 -11.28 -7.11 37.15
CA LYS A 532 -12.47 -7.91 36.79
C LYS A 532 -13.43 -8.01 37.97
N LYS A 533 -12.93 -8.42 39.12
CA LYS A 533 -13.75 -8.58 40.32
C LYS A 533 -14.38 -7.25 40.77
N ASP A 534 -13.61 -6.18 40.76
CA ASP A 534 -14.07 -4.83 41.15
C ASP A 534 -15.11 -4.29 40.17
N TYR A 535 -14.84 -4.41 38.86
CA TYR A 535 -15.73 -3.90 37.81
C TYR A 535 -17.07 -4.63 37.81
N GLU A 536 -17.06 -5.96 37.80
CA GLU A 536 -18.29 -6.78 37.81
C GLU A 536 -19.13 -6.60 39.09
N THR A 537 -18.48 -6.33 40.23
CA THR A 537 -19.17 -6.00 41.48
C THR A 537 -19.86 -4.62 41.39
N LYS A 538 -19.19 -3.63 40.80
CA LYS A 538 -19.72 -2.26 40.67
C LYS A 538 -20.76 -2.11 39.55
N HIS A 539 -20.74 -3.02 38.60
CA HIS A 539 -21.60 -2.98 37.42
C HIS A 539 -22.31 -4.32 37.22
N PRO A 540 -23.35 -4.65 38.05
CA PRO A 540 -24.11 -5.90 37.89
C PRO A 540 -24.68 -6.05 36.47
N GLY A 541 -24.56 -7.23 35.89
CA GLY A 541 -24.98 -7.51 34.51
C GLY A 541 -23.96 -7.14 33.43
N MET A 542 -22.75 -6.75 33.87
CA MET A 542 -21.62 -6.54 32.97
C MET A 542 -20.53 -7.58 33.25
N ARG A 543 -19.89 -8.08 32.18
CA ARG A 543 -18.71 -8.92 32.23
C ARG A 543 -17.47 -8.13 31.82
N TYR A 544 -16.35 -8.37 32.47
CA TYR A 544 -15.10 -7.65 32.22
C TYR A 544 -14.02 -8.59 31.70
N GLY A 545 -13.26 -8.13 30.69
CA GLY A 545 -12.15 -8.89 30.14
C GLY A 545 -11.01 -8.04 29.64
N VAL A 546 -9.80 -8.59 29.71
CA VAL A 546 -8.57 -7.99 29.17
C VAL A 546 -7.95 -8.97 28.19
N GLY A 547 -7.56 -8.49 27.02
CA GLY A 547 -6.88 -9.29 26.02
C GLY A 547 -5.67 -8.57 25.45
N PHE A 548 -4.63 -9.34 25.15
CA PHE A 548 -3.38 -8.89 24.54
C PHE A 548 -3.07 -9.69 23.30
N ALA A 549 -2.58 -9.03 22.27
CA ALA A 549 -1.99 -9.71 21.11
C ALA A 549 -0.84 -8.90 20.54
N ILE A 550 0.05 -9.58 19.84
CA ILE A 550 1.19 -9.00 19.15
C ILE A 550 1.25 -9.55 17.72
N ALA A 551 1.61 -8.71 16.78
CA ALA A 551 1.71 -9.08 15.38
C ALA A 551 2.88 -8.37 14.71
N THR A 552 3.21 -8.81 13.53
CA THR A 552 4.16 -8.14 12.66
C THR A 552 3.58 -8.07 11.25
N LYS A 553 3.94 -7.06 10.50
CA LYS A 553 3.52 -6.96 9.09
C LYS A 553 4.70 -6.53 8.25
N ASP A 554 4.88 -7.25 7.16
CA ASP A 554 5.77 -6.79 6.11
C ASP A 554 5.29 -5.46 5.52
N TYR A 555 6.23 -4.62 5.16
CA TYR A 555 5.95 -3.43 4.36
C TYR A 555 6.72 -3.51 3.05
N GLY A 556 5.99 -3.49 1.94
CA GLY A 556 6.50 -3.82 0.62
C GLY A 556 6.40 -5.31 0.28
N THR A 557 6.64 -5.65 -0.95
CA THR A 557 6.45 -7.01 -1.51
C THR A 557 7.67 -7.45 -2.34
N GLY A 558 8.85 -7.34 -1.78
CA GLY A 558 10.09 -7.90 -2.33
C GLY A 558 10.82 -7.03 -3.36
N ALA A 559 10.13 -6.33 -4.26
CA ALA A 559 10.76 -5.43 -5.23
C ALA A 559 10.00 -4.12 -5.31
N ALA A 560 10.69 -3.00 -5.11
CA ALA A 560 10.09 -1.68 -5.10
C ALA A 560 11.02 -0.62 -5.68
N ALA A 561 10.46 0.37 -6.38
CA ALA A 561 11.22 1.39 -7.09
C ALA A 561 10.57 2.78 -6.96
N PRO A 562 10.89 3.50 -5.88
CA PRO A 562 10.47 4.88 -5.72
C PRO A 562 11.29 5.84 -6.58
N SER A 563 10.65 6.94 -6.98
CA SER A 563 11.30 8.07 -7.65
C SER A 563 10.97 9.38 -6.95
N ALA A 564 11.89 10.33 -6.98
CA ALA A 564 11.67 11.67 -6.46
C ALA A 564 12.38 12.73 -7.31
N VAL A 565 11.79 13.93 -7.40
CA VAL A 565 12.42 15.12 -7.95
C VAL A 565 12.36 16.22 -6.91
N ILE A 566 13.50 16.76 -6.54
CA ILE A 566 13.57 17.95 -5.68
C ILE A 566 14.17 19.12 -6.48
N ARG A 567 13.57 20.28 -6.33
CA ARG A 567 14.03 21.53 -6.95
C ARG A 567 14.10 22.62 -5.90
N LEU A 568 15.21 23.35 -5.92
CA LEU A 568 15.45 24.52 -5.08
C LEU A 568 15.48 25.76 -5.97
N SER A 569 14.59 26.73 -5.72
CA SER A 569 14.59 28.00 -6.45
C SER A 569 15.66 28.96 -5.90
N LYS A 570 15.95 30.03 -6.64
CA LYS A 570 16.85 31.12 -6.18
C LYS A 570 16.39 31.79 -4.88
N GLU A 571 15.09 31.80 -4.65
CA GLU A 571 14.45 32.35 -3.45
C GLU A 571 14.41 31.34 -2.27
N GLY A 572 15.05 30.20 -2.41
CA GLY A 572 15.08 29.16 -1.37
C GLY A 572 13.80 28.33 -1.25
N LYS A 573 12.90 28.40 -2.26
CA LYS A 573 11.68 27.58 -2.27
C LYS A 573 11.98 26.16 -2.72
N ILE A 574 11.44 25.19 -1.99
CA ILE A 574 11.63 23.75 -2.21
C ILE A 574 10.38 23.14 -2.82
N ALA A 575 10.51 22.57 -4.01
CA ALA A 575 9.45 21.79 -4.65
C ALA A 575 9.88 20.32 -4.73
N LEU A 576 8.95 19.42 -4.39
CA LEU A 576 9.12 17.97 -4.38
C LEU A 576 8.06 17.29 -5.24
N ASP A 577 8.48 16.44 -6.17
CA ASP A 577 7.60 15.58 -6.95
C ASP A 577 7.87 14.12 -6.60
N ILE A 578 6.81 13.33 -6.39
CA ILE A 578 6.91 11.91 -6.08
C ILE A 578 5.89 11.08 -6.85
N GLY A 579 6.20 9.80 -7.07
CA GLY A 579 5.31 8.88 -7.77
C GLY A 579 4.14 8.37 -6.92
N PHE A 580 4.22 8.45 -5.60
CA PHE A 580 3.17 7.98 -4.70
C PHE A 580 2.01 8.97 -4.57
N ILE A 581 0.82 8.45 -4.24
CA ILE A 581 -0.39 9.24 -4.01
C ILE A 581 -0.63 9.52 -2.52
N GLU A 582 -1.58 10.41 -2.22
CA GLU A 582 -2.12 10.64 -0.89
C GLU A 582 -3.51 9.99 -0.77
N MET A 583 -3.65 9.03 0.14
CA MET A 583 -4.90 8.30 0.38
C MET A 583 -5.45 8.50 1.81
N GLY A 584 -4.89 9.44 2.56
CA GLY A 584 -5.23 9.73 3.95
C GLY A 584 -4.11 9.44 4.94
N THR A 585 -3.05 8.73 4.52
CA THR A 585 -1.91 8.35 5.38
C THR A 585 -0.99 9.50 5.77
N GLY A 586 -1.08 10.64 5.07
CA GLY A 586 -0.23 11.80 5.31
C GLY A 586 1.07 11.79 4.52
N THR A 587 1.13 11.05 3.41
CA THR A 587 2.31 10.97 2.54
C THR A 587 2.78 12.36 2.12
N GLN A 588 1.87 13.24 1.69
CA GLN A 588 2.19 14.61 1.30
C GLN A 588 2.89 15.38 2.43
N THR A 589 2.34 15.32 3.64
CA THR A 589 2.90 16.01 4.82
C THR A 589 4.24 15.41 5.23
N SER A 590 4.34 14.09 5.34
CA SER A 590 5.57 13.43 5.78
C SER A 590 6.72 13.66 4.81
N GLN A 591 6.47 13.63 3.51
CA GLN A 591 7.52 13.91 2.50
C GLN A 591 7.94 15.39 2.50
N ALA A 592 6.98 16.33 2.71
CA ALA A 592 7.30 17.75 2.86
C ALA A 592 8.18 18.02 4.10
N VAL A 593 7.93 17.32 5.21
CA VAL A 593 8.74 17.43 6.43
C VAL A 593 10.13 16.81 6.26
N LEU A 594 10.20 15.65 5.62
CA LEU A 594 11.43 14.86 5.52
C LEU A 594 12.59 15.61 4.86
N VAL A 595 12.31 16.43 3.85
CA VAL A 595 13.36 17.21 3.16
C VAL A 595 14.08 18.20 4.09
N SER A 596 13.43 18.60 5.19
CA SER A 596 14.01 19.57 6.15
C SER A 596 15.21 19.01 6.92
N ASP A 597 15.36 17.70 7.01
CA ASP A 597 16.52 17.10 7.66
C ASP A 597 17.84 17.53 6.95
N ALA A 598 17.79 17.64 5.62
CA ALA A 598 18.96 18.06 4.83
C ALA A 598 18.90 19.54 4.41
N LEU A 599 17.70 20.08 4.14
CA LEU A 599 17.55 21.42 3.55
C LEU A 599 17.10 22.48 4.57
N GLY A 600 16.89 22.10 5.85
CA GLY A 600 16.56 23.00 6.92
C GLY A 600 15.15 23.59 6.91
N ASN A 601 14.43 23.46 5.80
CA ASN A 601 13.05 23.93 5.63
C ASN A 601 12.18 22.82 5.03
N PHE A 602 10.87 22.86 5.32
CA PHE A 602 9.92 21.95 4.69
C PHE A 602 9.76 22.26 3.20
N ALA A 603 9.34 21.26 2.41
CA ALA A 603 8.97 21.54 1.04
C ALA A 603 7.76 22.48 1.00
N ASP A 604 7.89 23.56 0.22
CA ASP A 604 6.81 24.52 -0.04
C ASP A 604 5.71 23.91 -0.90
N GLU A 605 6.09 22.99 -1.78
CA GLU A 605 5.22 22.33 -2.73
C GLU A 605 5.53 20.85 -2.81
N VAL A 606 4.50 20.00 -2.78
CA VAL A 606 4.63 18.54 -3.02
C VAL A 606 3.63 18.14 -4.10
N ARG A 607 4.11 17.65 -5.23
CA ARG A 607 3.30 17.04 -6.29
C ARG A 607 3.34 15.52 -6.16
N LEU A 608 2.17 14.93 -6.30
CA LEU A 608 1.92 13.51 -6.08
C LEU A 608 1.46 12.83 -7.37
N ALA A 609 1.62 11.52 -7.44
CA ALA A 609 1.25 10.71 -8.60
C ALA A 609 1.99 11.13 -9.90
N GLU A 610 3.23 11.57 -9.76
CA GLU A 610 4.05 11.93 -10.92
C GLU A 610 4.53 10.69 -11.65
N VAL A 611 3.81 10.31 -12.69
CA VAL A 611 4.04 9.06 -13.44
C VAL A 611 5.17 9.16 -14.49
N ASP A 612 5.70 10.36 -14.73
CA ASP A 612 6.68 10.61 -15.79
C ASP A 612 8.13 10.63 -15.29
N ILE A 613 8.37 10.59 -13.97
CA ILE A 613 9.71 10.79 -13.40
C ILE A 613 10.71 9.80 -14.00
N TRP A 614 10.38 8.52 -14.02
CA TRP A 614 11.25 7.49 -14.56
C TRP A 614 11.52 7.66 -16.07
N LYS A 615 10.56 8.24 -16.80
CA LYS A 615 10.68 8.53 -18.22
C LYS A 615 11.55 9.75 -18.49
N ALA A 616 11.41 10.81 -17.67
CA ALA A 616 12.29 11.96 -17.73
C ALA A 616 13.75 11.58 -17.50
N MET A 617 14.00 10.52 -16.73
CA MET A 617 15.32 9.91 -16.53
C MET A 617 15.73 8.94 -17.65
N GLN A 618 14.90 8.76 -18.68
CA GLN A 618 15.11 7.85 -19.80
C GLN A 618 15.33 6.39 -19.37
N LEU A 619 14.70 5.98 -18.28
CA LEU A 619 14.81 4.61 -17.78
C LEU A 619 14.05 3.63 -18.66
N VAL A 620 14.62 2.46 -18.86
CA VAL A 620 14.00 1.36 -19.59
C VAL A 620 13.92 0.11 -18.71
N GLN A 621 12.84 -0.61 -18.85
CA GLN A 621 12.62 -1.92 -18.24
C GLN A 621 12.23 -2.87 -19.37
N THR A 622 12.96 -3.96 -19.53
CA THR A 622 12.77 -4.91 -20.63
C THR A 622 12.17 -6.23 -20.20
N ASP A 623 12.30 -6.57 -18.92
CA ASP A 623 11.90 -7.86 -18.37
C ASP A 623 10.92 -7.66 -17.20
N ASN A 624 10.16 -8.69 -16.88
CA ASN A 624 9.32 -8.69 -15.68
C ASN A 624 10.23 -8.78 -14.44
N PRO A 625 10.20 -7.81 -13.51
CA PRO A 625 11.10 -7.77 -12.36
C PRO A 625 10.96 -8.97 -11.43
N TYR A 626 9.81 -9.63 -11.43
CA TYR A 626 9.54 -10.79 -10.59
C TYR A 626 10.02 -12.12 -11.20
N ILE A 627 10.45 -12.12 -12.46
CA ILE A 627 10.93 -13.31 -13.15
C ILE A 627 12.30 -13.15 -13.83
N ILE A 628 13.03 -12.08 -13.53
CA ILE A 628 14.39 -11.85 -14.07
C ILE A 628 15.45 -12.57 -13.23
N SER A 629 16.33 -13.35 -13.87
CA SER A 629 17.43 -14.03 -13.18
C SER A 629 18.51 -13.06 -12.72
N GLN A 630 19.32 -13.46 -11.74
CA GLN A 630 20.49 -12.70 -11.31
C GLN A 630 21.44 -12.44 -12.48
N GLN A 631 21.74 -13.49 -13.27
CA GLN A 631 22.59 -13.36 -14.45
C GLN A 631 22.05 -12.29 -15.41
N ARG A 632 20.74 -12.28 -15.67
CA ARG A 632 20.13 -11.28 -16.55
C ARG A 632 20.22 -9.87 -15.98
N GLN A 633 20.07 -9.69 -14.67
CA GLN A 633 20.29 -8.40 -14.02
C GLN A 633 21.72 -7.92 -14.18
N ASP A 634 22.69 -8.81 -13.99
CA ASP A 634 24.11 -8.50 -14.12
C ASP A 634 24.46 -8.10 -15.56
N GLU A 635 23.92 -8.80 -16.56
CA GLU A 635 24.07 -8.44 -17.97
C GLU A 635 23.47 -7.05 -18.27
N MET A 636 22.26 -6.77 -17.77
CA MET A 636 21.57 -5.51 -18.00
C MET A 636 22.17 -4.35 -17.22
N ALA A 637 22.92 -4.62 -16.14
CA ALA A 637 23.60 -3.60 -15.35
C ALA A 637 24.59 -2.75 -16.16
N ALA A 638 25.11 -3.27 -17.26
CA ALA A 638 25.97 -2.54 -18.20
C ALA A 638 25.25 -1.35 -18.87
N ASN A 639 23.92 -1.38 -18.97
CA ASN A 639 23.15 -0.24 -19.46
C ASN A 639 22.85 0.73 -18.32
N PRO A 640 23.41 1.97 -18.31
CA PRO A 640 23.20 2.92 -17.22
C PRO A 640 21.76 3.42 -17.10
N ARG A 641 20.89 3.13 -18.07
CA ARG A 641 19.47 3.52 -18.06
C ARG A 641 18.53 2.37 -17.83
N TRP A 642 19.02 1.15 -17.73
CA TRP A 642 18.17 0.02 -17.42
C TRP A 642 17.89 -0.06 -15.91
N THR A 643 16.63 -0.34 -15.56
CA THR A 643 16.20 -0.63 -14.18
C THR A 643 15.29 -1.86 -14.15
N PRO A 644 15.36 -2.71 -13.15
CA PRO A 644 14.44 -3.85 -13.00
C PRO A 644 13.00 -3.42 -12.80
N VAL A 645 12.76 -2.31 -12.08
CA VAL A 645 11.41 -1.82 -11.73
C VAL A 645 11.36 -0.31 -11.93
N LYS A 646 10.33 0.18 -12.61
CA LYS A 646 10.14 1.61 -12.92
C LYS A 646 9.24 2.34 -11.96
N ALA A 647 8.22 1.67 -11.47
CA ALA A 647 7.17 2.28 -10.66
C ALA A 647 6.51 1.27 -9.73
N MET A 648 5.84 1.77 -8.71
CA MET A 648 5.15 0.97 -7.71
C MET A 648 3.81 1.60 -7.34
N ALA A 649 2.84 0.75 -6.98
CA ALA A 649 1.60 1.18 -6.38
C ALA A 649 1.79 1.84 -5.00
N SER A 650 0.89 2.73 -4.62
CA SER A 650 0.83 3.29 -3.27
C SER A 650 0.06 2.33 -2.35
N SER A 651 0.65 1.17 -2.05
CA SER A 651 0.04 0.08 -1.29
C SER A 651 1.04 -0.58 -0.35
N ALA A 652 0.67 -1.67 0.31
CA ALA A 652 1.52 -2.52 1.16
C ALA A 652 2.39 -1.74 2.19
N SER A 653 1.90 -0.61 2.69
CA SER A 653 2.62 0.29 3.63
C SER A 653 3.96 0.82 3.11
N MET A 654 4.16 0.88 1.79
CA MET A 654 5.46 1.16 1.16
C MET A 654 5.91 2.62 1.28
N SER A 655 4.98 3.59 1.28
CA SER A 655 5.30 5.01 1.11
C SER A 655 6.28 5.54 2.16
N ALA A 656 6.14 5.13 3.41
CA ALA A 656 6.97 5.62 4.50
C ALA A 656 8.44 5.19 4.37
N TYR A 657 8.69 3.96 3.96
CA TYR A 657 10.05 3.41 3.84
C TYR A 657 10.66 3.74 2.48
N TYR A 658 10.01 3.31 1.42
CA TYR A 658 10.61 3.36 0.07
C TYR A 658 10.68 4.79 -0.47
N GLN A 659 9.60 5.57 -0.38
CA GLN A 659 9.62 6.94 -0.87
C GLN A 659 10.57 7.82 -0.05
N SER A 660 10.59 7.65 1.27
CA SER A 660 11.47 8.43 2.15
C SER A 660 12.95 8.19 1.84
N HIS A 661 13.32 6.99 1.39
CA HIS A 661 14.71 6.68 1.02
C HIS A 661 15.20 7.57 -0.11
N VAL A 662 14.50 7.61 -1.25
CA VAL A 662 14.93 8.39 -2.41
C VAL A 662 14.80 9.89 -2.16
N THR A 663 13.74 10.33 -1.47
CA THR A 663 13.55 11.74 -1.11
C THR A 663 14.70 12.25 -0.23
N ARG A 664 15.12 11.48 0.77
CA ARG A 664 16.24 11.82 1.66
C ARG A 664 17.54 11.94 0.89
N ILE A 665 17.89 10.97 0.05
CA ILE A 665 19.14 11.01 -0.73
C ILE A 665 19.13 12.20 -1.68
N ALA A 666 18.03 12.49 -2.35
CA ALA A 666 17.92 13.63 -3.25
C ALA A 666 18.12 14.97 -2.51
N ALA A 667 17.53 15.12 -1.32
CA ALA A 667 17.73 16.30 -0.48
C ALA A 667 19.17 16.44 0.01
N GLU A 668 19.79 15.34 0.45
CA GLU A 668 21.19 15.30 0.87
C GLU A 668 22.16 15.70 -0.25
N LEU A 669 21.88 15.30 -1.49
CA LEU A 669 22.70 15.68 -2.64
C LEU A 669 22.64 17.18 -2.93
N ILE A 670 21.46 17.81 -2.84
CA ILE A 670 21.33 19.26 -2.95
C ILE A 670 22.11 19.96 -1.83
N TYR A 671 22.02 19.44 -0.60
CA TYR A 671 22.79 19.98 0.51
C TYR A 671 24.30 19.88 0.27
N ARG A 672 24.81 18.68 -0.02
CA ARG A 672 26.26 18.43 -0.13
C ARG A 672 26.90 19.08 -1.34
N HIS A 673 26.22 19.10 -2.51
CA HIS A 673 26.77 19.61 -3.77
C HIS A 673 26.18 20.95 -4.21
N GLY A 674 25.28 21.52 -3.43
CA GLY A 674 24.63 22.81 -3.69
C GLY A 674 24.78 23.78 -2.53
N LEU A 675 24.01 23.55 -1.45
CA LEU A 675 23.92 24.53 -0.37
C LEU A 675 25.20 24.64 0.46
N TRP A 676 25.86 23.52 0.78
CA TRP A 676 27.09 23.56 1.58
C TRP A 676 28.23 24.32 0.88
N PRO A 677 28.62 24.02 -0.37
CA PRO A 677 29.65 24.77 -1.06
C PRO A 677 29.29 26.26 -1.22
N ALA A 678 28.01 26.56 -1.44
CA ALA A 678 27.53 27.94 -1.52
C ALA A 678 27.68 28.68 -0.18
N ALA A 679 27.33 28.04 0.95
CA ALA A 679 27.50 28.63 2.28
C ALA A 679 28.99 28.86 2.60
N VAL A 680 29.85 27.88 2.31
CA VAL A 680 31.32 28.03 2.47
C VAL A 680 31.85 29.18 1.63
N SER A 681 31.36 29.34 0.39
CA SER A 681 31.72 30.48 -0.46
C SER A 681 31.31 31.83 0.15
N ILE A 682 30.15 31.93 0.74
CA ILE A 682 29.69 33.15 1.42
C ILE A 682 30.56 33.45 2.63
N TRP A 683 30.86 32.47 3.47
CA TRP A 683 31.72 32.63 4.66
C TRP A 683 33.16 33.00 4.27
N ASN A 684 33.69 32.40 3.19
CA ASN A 684 35.00 32.77 2.64
C ASN A 684 35.03 34.25 2.23
N GLU A 685 33.99 34.73 1.54
CA GLU A 685 33.91 36.12 1.12
C GLU A 685 33.86 37.07 2.31
N LEU A 686 33.06 36.69 3.37
CA LEU A 686 32.97 37.49 4.58
C LEU A 686 34.32 37.61 5.34
N TYR A 687 35.09 36.54 5.42
CA TYR A 687 36.31 36.49 6.25
C TYR A 687 37.60 36.76 5.47
N PHE A 688 37.62 36.42 4.19
CA PHE A 688 38.82 36.50 3.36
C PHE A 688 38.67 37.46 2.14
N ASN A 689 37.56 38.11 2.05
CA ASN A 689 37.20 39.01 0.93
C ASN A 689 37.32 38.37 -0.46
N THR A 690 37.12 37.04 -0.51
CA THR A 690 37.14 36.23 -1.76
C THR A 690 36.26 35.01 -1.58
N PRO A 691 35.41 34.69 -2.56
CA PRO A 691 34.53 33.51 -2.49
C PRO A 691 35.29 32.18 -2.58
N MET A 692 36.55 32.23 -2.99
CA MET A 692 37.46 31.07 -3.15
C MET A 692 38.50 30.99 -2.04
N GLY A 693 38.32 31.73 -0.93
CA GLY A 693 39.20 31.67 0.22
C GLY A 693 39.18 30.30 0.89
N SER A 694 40.15 30.08 1.80
CA SER A 694 40.25 28.83 2.52
C SER A 694 39.72 28.97 3.94
N THR A 695 38.51 28.49 4.18
CA THR A 695 38.00 28.19 5.55
C THR A 695 38.44 26.80 5.95
N ASN A 696 38.44 26.49 7.25
CA ASN A 696 38.67 25.13 7.75
C ASN A 696 37.42 24.23 7.63
N LEU A 697 36.38 24.68 6.93
CA LEU A 697 35.13 23.95 6.73
C LEU A 697 35.22 23.07 5.48
N HIS A 698 35.72 21.86 5.62
CA HIS A 698 35.89 20.95 4.51
C HIS A 698 34.77 19.88 4.43
N ASN A 699 33.99 19.71 5.50
CA ASN A 699 32.99 18.66 5.56
C ASN A 699 31.58 19.26 5.76
N SER A 700 30.65 18.84 4.95
CA SER A 700 29.25 19.24 5.10
C SER A 700 28.60 18.85 6.45
N ARG A 701 29.21 17.90 7.18
CA ARG A 701 28.80 17.52 8.53
C ARG A 701 29.12 18.59 9.58
N ASP A 702 29.98 19.58 9.27
CA ASP A 702 30.25 20.71 10.15
C ASP A 702 29.07 21.70 10.21
N GLY A 703 28.17 21.63 9.22
CA GLY A 703 26.96 22.44 9.17
C GLY A 703 25.79 21.83 9.95
N ARG A 704 24.99 22.70 10.56
CA ARG A 704 23.76 22.33 11.26
C ARG A 704 22.67 23.34 10.94
N TRP A 705 21.45 22.85 10.73
CA TRP A 705 20.27 23.68 10.57
C TRP A 705 19.68 24.02 11.96
N VAL A 706 19.58 25.31 12.25
CA VAL A 706 18.98 25.83 13.48
C VAL A 706 18.06 26.98 13.09
N ASP A 707 16.80 26.92 13.47
CA ASP A 707 15.76 27.93 13.15
C ASP A 707 15.69 28.23 11.63
N GLY A 708 15.81 27.20 10.78
CA GLY A 708 15.80 27.34 9.32
C GLY A 708 17.02 28.04 8.73
N LYS A 709 18.09 28.22 9.53
CA LYS A 709 19.35 28.79 9.11
C LYS A 709 20.48 27.77 9.23
N LEU A 710 21.34 27.73 8.22
CA LEU A 710 22.55 26.91 8.28
C LEU A 710 23.60 27.59 9.13
N THR A 711 24.11 26.87 10.12
CA THR A 711 25.13 27.33 11.07
C THR A 711 26.36 26.44 11.00
N ALA A 712 27.53 27.00 11.18
CA ALA A 712 28.79 26.29 11.42
C ALA A 712 29.54 26.99 12.55
N LEU A 713 30.36 26.25 13.30
CA LEU A 713 31.08 26.79 14.45
C LEU A 713 32.01 27.96 14.04
N GLY A 714 31.79 29.12 14.66
CA GLY A 714 32.57 30.34 14.36
C GLY A 714 32.10 31.16 13.15
N PHE A 715 30.99 30.78 12.52
CA PHE A 715 30.44 31.47 11.34
C PHE A 715 29.02 31.98 11.60
N PRO A 716 28.62 33.11 10.95
CA PRO A 716 27.26 33.64 11.11
C PRO A 716 26.23 32.72 10.46
N PRO A 717 25.03 32.58 11.03
CA PRO A 717 23.96 31.81 10.47
C PRO A 717 23.52 32.35 9.11
N LEU A 718 23.29 31.46 8.14
CA LEU A 718 22.83 31.83 6.80
C LEU A 718 21.43 31.25 6.55
N SER A 719 20.53 32.06 6.01
CA SER A 719 19.19 31.62 5.60
C SER A 719 19.23 30.90 4.25
N ILE A 720 18.27 30.01 4.03
CA ILE A 720 18.25 29.17 2.81
C ILE A 720 18.14 30.00 1.52
N ASP A 721 17.42 31.13 1.52
CA ASP A 721 17.29 32.00 0.35
C ASP A 721 18.64 32.62 -0.06
N ILE A 722 19.44 33.05 0.91
CA ILE A 722 20.79 33.58 0.64
C ILE A 722 21.69 32.49 0.07
N ILE A 723 21.67 31.30 0.65
CA ILE A 723 22.52 30.17 0.21
C ILE A 723 22.05 29.68 -1.14
N ALA A 724 20.74 29.53 -1.37
CA ALA A 724 20.17 29.07 -2.63
C ALA A 724 20.52 30.00 -3.77
N LYS A 725 20.40 31.32 -3.57
CA LYS A 725 20.82 32.31 -4.56
C LYS A 725 22.30 32.12 -4.92
N ARG A 726 23.16 31.96 -3.91
CA ARG A 726 24.60 31.72 -4.15
C ARG A 726 24.84 30.39 -4.89
N ALA A 727 24.11 29.32 -4.54
CA ALA A 727 24.21 28.04 -5.23
C ALA A 727 23.86 28.13 -6.71
N HIS A 728 22.77 28.86 -7.04
CA HIS A 728 22.41 29.16 -8.42
C HIS A 728 23.49 29.99 -9.13
N ASP A 729 23.95 31.07 -8.50
CA ASP A 729 24.94 31.97 -9.10
C ASP A 729 26.30 31.30 -9.34
N MET A 730 26.65 30.27 -8.57
CA MET A 730 27.84 29.45 -8.72
C MET A 730 27.65 28.27 -9.71
N GLY A 731 26.45 28.01 -10.22
CA GLY A 731 26.16 26.86 -11.07
C GLY A 731 26.24 25.52 -10.35
N LEU A 732 25.99 25.49 -9.05
CA LEU A 732 25.98 24.27 -8.23
C LEU A 732 24.70 23.46 -8.39
N VAL A 733 24.61 22.31 -7.72
CA VAL A 733 23.42 21.45 -7.75
C VAL A 733 22.25 22.13 -7.04
N VAL A 734 21.17 22.40 -7.78
CA VAL A 734 19.96 23.03 -7.28
C VAL A 734 18.70 22.18 -7.51
N GLY A 735 18.86 21.06 -8.17
CA GLY A 735 17.80 20.06 -8.33
C GLY A 735 18.35 18.67 -8.52
N VAL A 736 17.62 17.68 -8.02
CA VAL A 736 17.96 16.26 -8.09
C VAL A 736 16.74 15.47 -8.51
N MET A 737 16.90 14.60 -9.48
CA MET A 737 15.94 13.58 -9.86
C MET A 737 16.59 12.22 -9.57
N GLY A 738 16.01 11.43 -8.68
CA GLY A 738 16.51 10.15 -8.25
C GLY A 738 15.52 9.03 -8.49
N HIS A 739 16.04 7.84 -8.82
CA HIS A 739 15.31 6.59 -8.85
C HIS A 739 16.11 5.54 -8.10
N ALA A 740 15.45 4.82 -7.20
CA ALA A 740 16.06 3.76 -6.41
C ALA A 740 15.33 2.44 -6.65
N PHE A 741 16.07 1.35 -6.66
CA PHE A 741 15.53 0.01 -6.72
C PHE A 741 15.84 -0.75 -5.43
N ASN A 742 14.81 -1.33 -4.83
CA ASN A 742 14.94 -2.20 -3.66
C ASN A 742 14.41 -3.59 -3.98
N ARG A 743 15.20 -4.58 -3.64
CA ARG A 743 14.85 -5.99 -3.68
C ARG A 743 15.45 -6.64 -2.44
N TRP A 744 14.72 -6.59 -1.31
CA TRP A 744 15.16 -6.93 0.05
C TRP A 744 16.42 -6.19 0.57
N ALA A 745 17.11 -5.46 -0.27
CA ALA A 745 18.10 -4.45 0.03
C ALA A 745 18.16 -3.46 -1.12
N TRP A 746 18.74 -2.28 -0.92
CA TRP A 746 18.88 -1.30 -1.98
C TRP A 746 19.98 -1.68 -2.97
N ALA A 747 19.74 -1.44 -4.26
CA ALA A 747 20.82 -1.37 -5.23
C ALA A 747 21.68 -0.15 -4.92
N GLU A 748 22.99 -0.26 -5.15
CA GLU A 748 23.94 0.83 -4.96
C GLU A 748 24.72 1.06 -6.22
N ALA A 749 24.90 2.31 -6.61
CA ALA A 749 25.64 2.68 -7.80
C ALA A 749 26.65 3.80 -7.54
N ASP A 750 27.70 3.84 -8.37
CA ASP A 750 28.73 4.88 -8.34
C ASP A 750 28.38 5.97 -9.36
N PHE A 751 28.39 7.21 -8.91
CA PHE A 751 28.13 8.40 -9.72
C PHE A 751 29.27 9.40 -9.60
N ASP A 752 29.57 10.14 -10.68
CA ASP A 752 30.47 11.28 -10.65
C ASP A 752 29.61 12.56 -10.58
N ILE A 753 29.76 13.28 -9.48
CA ILE A 753 29.02 14.51 -9.23
C ILE A 753 30.05 15.66 -9.10
N LEU A 754 30.14 16.47 -10.13
CA LEU A 754 31.10 17.60 -10.19
C LEU A 754 32.55 17.18 -9.88
N GLY A 755 32.96 16.00 -10.38
CA GLY A 755 34.29 15.44 -10.16
C GLY A 755 34.45 14.70 -8.82
N THR A 756 33.40 14.60 -8.04
CA THR A 756 33.38 13.81 -6.80
C THR A 756 32.67 12.48 -7.04
N LYS A 757 33.39 11.37 -6.80
CA LYS A 757 32.79 10.05 -6.85
C LYS A 757 31.97 9.78 -5.61
N GLU A 758 30.70 9.42 -5.80
CA GLU A 758 29.78 9.06 -4.73
C GLU A 758 29.14 7.70 -4.96
N ARG A 759 29.15 6.85 -3.93
CA ARG A 759 28.40 5.61 -3.86
C ARG A 759 27.05 5.89 -3.25
N LEU A 760 25.98 5.72 -4.01
CA LEU A 760 24.61 6.04 -3.59
C LEU A 760 23.70 4.82 -3.69
N ALA A 761 22.80 4.67 -2.75
CA ALA A 761 21.75 3.67 -2.81
C ALA A 761 20.62 4.14 -3.76
N LEU A 762 21.01 4.45 -4.98
CA LEU A 762 20.18 4.79 -6.13
C LEU A 762 20.65 3.95 -7.32
N ASP A 763 19.76 3.67 -8.27
CA ASP A 763 20.12 3.05 -9.53
C ASP A 763 20.12 4.03 -10.71
N ALA A 764 19.53 5.21 -10.55
CA ALA A 764 19.64 6.28 -11.54
C ALA A 764 19.58 7.68 -10.90
N LEU A 765 20.27 8.61 -11.53
CA LEU A 765 20.44 9.99 -11.07
C LEU A 765 20.40 10.97 -12.24
N ALA A 766 19.74 12.12 -12.03
CA ALA A 766 19.87 13.29 -12.89
C ALA A 766 19.94 14.55 -12.01
N LEU A 767 20.72 15.53 -12.43
CA LEU A 767 21.00 16.74 -11.68
C LEU A 767 20.60 17.99 -12.46
N GLN A 768 20.07 18.97 -11.76
CA GLN A 768 19.86 20.33 -12.26
C GLN A 768 20.90 21.24 -11.62
N TYR A 769 21.55 22.03 -12.43
CA TYR A 769 22.52 23.01 -11.99
C TYR A 769 21.97 24.44 -12.11
N GLY A 770 22.43 25.30 -11.23
CA GLY A 770 22.17 26.73 -11.32
C GLY A 770 22.82 27.35 -12.57
N GLU A 771 22.37 28.52 -12.96
CA GLU A 771 22.98 29.32 -14.03
C GLU A 771 24.13 30.13 -13.44
N ALA A 772 25.38 29.67 -13.70
CA ALA A 772 26.55 30.37 -13.20
C ALA A 772 26.61 31.82 -13.70
N SER A 773 26.66 32.76 -12.73
CA SER A 773 26.89 34.17 -13.07
C SER A 773 28.27 34.40 -13.68
N PRO A 774 28.50 35.51 -14.40
CA PRO A 774 29.81 35.80 -14.98
C PRO A 774 30.97 35.73 -13.99
N THR A 775 30.73 36.03 -12.73
CA THR A 775 31.73 35.95 -11.64
C THR A 775 32.23 34.53 -11.38
N PHE A 776 31.36 33.53 -11.59
CA PHE A 776 31.67 32.13 -11.31
C PHE A 776 31.76 31.24 -12.55
N ALA A 777 31.50 31.77 -13.74
CA ALA A 777 31.44 31.01 -15.00
C ALA A 777 32.74 30.29 -15.38
N THR A 778 33.87 30.76 -14.86
CA THR A 778 35.21 30.17 -15.12
C THR A 778 35.49 28.95 -14.22
N THR A 779 34.74 28.75 -13.16
CA THR A 779 35.01 27.71 -12.17
C THR A 779 34.41 26.36 -12.57
N PHE A 780 33.33 26.39 -13.36
CA PHE A 780 32.60 25.20 -13.78
C PHE A 780 32.41 25.21 -15.31
N ASN A 781 32.98 24.22 -16.01
CA ASN A 781 32.91 24.16 -17.47
C ASN A 781 31.50 23.84 -17.98
N PRO A 782 30.74 24.78 -18.61
CA PRO A 782 29.39 24.53 -19.07
C PRO A 782 29.29 23.62 -20.31
N LYS A 783 30.36 23.43 -21.06
CA LYS A 783 30.32 22.71 -22.35
C LYS A 783 30.09 21.22 -22.19
N ASP A 784 30.66 20.61 -21.15
CA ASP A 784 30.50 19.18 -20.89
C ASP A 784 29.09 18.85 -20.34
N ARG A 785 28.37 19.85 -19.86
CA ARG A 785 27.01 19.71 -19.30
C ARG A 785 25.90 19.74 -20.35
N GLN A 786 26.13 20.38 -21.48
CA GLN A 786 25.08 20.51 -22.51
C GLN A 786 24.77 19.21 -23.23
N ALA A 787 25.70 18.28 -23.33
CA ALA A 787 25.56 17.04 -24.08
C ALA A 787 24.59 16.05 -23.44
N SER A 788 24.43 16.10 -22.10
CA SER A 788 23.54 15.18 -21.31
C SER A 788 22.24 15.85 -20.83
N MET A 789 21.99 17.11 -21.28
CA MET A 789 20.83 17.86 -20.79
C MET A 789 19.53 17.31 -21.37
N THR A 790 18.59 16.96 -20.49
CA THR A 790 17.22 16.66 -20.85
C THR A 790 16.46 17.97 -21.12
N SER A 791 15.33 17.84 -21.76
CA SER A 791 14.46 18.99 -22.05
C SER A 791 13.87 19.67 -20.81
N ASN A 792 13.95 19.03 -19.67
CA ASN A 792 13.47 19.58 -18.40
C ASN A 792 14.56 20.34 -17.64
N GLY A 793 15.73 20.55 -18.26
CA GLY A 793 16.89 21.22 -17.65
C GLY A 793 17.67 20.35 -16.67
N TYR A 794 17.48 19.04 -16.71
CA TYR A 794 18.27 18.08 -15.93
C TYR A 794 19.35 17.46 -16.79
N HIS A 795 20.49 17.18 -16.18
CA HIS A 795 21.59 16.44 -16.77
C HIS A 795 21.52 15.01 -16.27
N LEU A 796 21.43 14.05 -17.17
CA LEU A 796 21.48 12.64 -16.84
C LEU A 796 22.90 12.29 -16.41
N ILE A 797 23.06 11.72 -15.23
CA ILE A 797 24.34 11.25 -14.72
C ILE A 797 24.38 9.73 -14.90
N ASP A 798 25.24 9.26 -15.79
CA ASP A 798 25.41 7.84 -16.01
C ASP A 798 26.12 7.20 -14.82
N ARG A 799 25.54 6.11 -14.31
CA ARG A 799 26.22 5.30 -13.30
C ARG A 799 27.44 4.62 -13.89
N GLN A 800 28.56 4.64 -13.16
CA GLN A 800 29.80 3.99 -13.55
C GLN A 800 29.78 2.49 -13.22
N ALA A 801 29.21 2.13 -12.07
CA ALA A 801 29.03 0.77 -11.62
C ALA A 801 27.73 0.68 -10.83
N ILE A 802 27.11 -0.49 -10.82
CA ILE A 802 25.95 -0.79 -9.99
C ILE A 802 26.09 -2.18 -9.39
N SER A 803 25.66 -2.32 -8.16
CA SER A 803 25.55 -3.57 -7.42
C SER A 803 24.08 -3.81 -7.06
N TYR A 804 23.47 -4.80 -7.69
CA TYR A 804 22.15 -5.25 -7.27
C TYR A 804 22.28 -6.22 -6.08
N PRO A 805 21.29 -6.21 -5.17
CA PRO A 805 21.28 -7.17 -4.06
C PRO A 805 21.34 -8.61 -4.56
N LYS A 806 22.21 -9.41 -3.98
CA LYS A 806 22.35 -10.81 -4.37
C LYS A 806 21.18 -11.65 -3.85
N ALA A 807 20.62 -12.43 -4.73
CA ALA A 807 19.51 -13.34 -4.44
C ALA A 807 19.80 -14.39 -3.36
N GLU A 808 21.05 -14.82 -3.27
CA GLU A 808 21.48 -15.91 -2.40
C GLU A 808 21.30 -15.65 -0.91
N LEU A 809 21.29 -14.39 -0.51
CA LEU A 809 21.27 -14.03 0.89
C LEU A 809 19.87 -13.96 1.49
N ASN A 810 18.88 -13.48 0.74
CA ASN A 810 17.55 -13.23 1.30
C ASN A 810 16.49 -13.15 0.22
N ASN A 811 15.95 -14.27 -0.13
CA ASN A 811 15.17 -14.47 -1.32
C ASN A 811 13.70 -14.77 -1.01
N ALA A 812 12.95 -13.75 -0.67
CA ALA A 812 11.55 -13.90 -0.28
C ALA A 812 10.75 -12.61 -0.49
N MET A 813 9.42 -12.74 -0.56
CA MET A 813 8.52 -11.59 -0.61
C MET A 813 8.57 -10.75 0.67
N VAL A 814 8.84 -11.38 1.81
CA VAL A 814 8.65 -10.79 3.14
C VAL A 814 9.97 -10.72 3.86
N THR A 815 10.55 -9.53 3.94
CA THR A 815 11.84 -9.30 4.59
C THR A 815 11.89 -8.08 5.49
N TYR A 816 10.91 -7.17 5.37
CA TYR A 816 10.83 -5.97 6.19
C TYR A 816 9.62 -6.05 7.11
N TYR A 817 9.84 -5.98 8.42
CA TYR A 817 8.78 -6.12 9.40
C TYR A 817 8.61 -4.88 10.25
N ALA A 818 7.35 -4.49 10.48
CA ALA A 818 6.94 -3.53 11.49
C ALA A 818 6.15 -4.28 12.57
N PRO A 819 6.68 -4.43 13.79
CA PRO A 819 5.96 -5.02 14.91
C PRO A 819 4.94 -4.06 15.51
N CYS A 820 3.82 -4.62 15.97
CA CYS A 820 2.78 -3.91 16.71
C CYS A 820 2.15 -4.83 17.75
N ALA A 821 1.92 -4.31 18.97
CA ALA A 821 1.20 -5.04 20.01
C ALA A 821 0.03 -4.19 20.51
N THR A 822 -1.05 -4.85 20.92
CA THR A 822 -2.24 -4.17 21.44
C THR A 822 -2.78 -4.92 22.67
N LEU A 823 -3.04 -4.15 23.73
CA LEU A 823 -3.75 -4.57 24.93
C LEU A 823 -5.09 -3.85 24.93
N VAL A 824 -6.18 -4.59 25.14
CA VAL A 824 -7.53 -4.02 25.21
C VAL A 824 -8.22 -4.44 26.51
N GLU A 825 -9.04 -3.56 27.00
CA GLU A 825 -9.89 -3.73 28.14
C GLU A 825 -11.34 -3.53 27.71
N VAL A 826 -12.20 -4.49 27.98
CA VAL A 826 -13.60 -4.47 27.52
C VAL A 826 -14.58 -4.76 28.65
N ALA A 827 -15.79 -4.22 28.49
CA ALA A 827 -16.96 -4.62 29.25
C ALA A 827 -18.03 -5.17 28.28
N ILE A 828 -18.70 -6.24 28.67
CA ILE A 828 -19.76 -6.90 27.89
C ILE A 828 -21.04 -6.87 28.65
N ASN A 829 -22.11 -6.39 28.05
CA ASN A 829 -23.44 -6.39 28.63
C ASN A 829 -24.09 -7.78 28.47
N GLU A 830 -24.41 -8.45 29.58
CA GLU A 830 -25.03 -9.79 29.59
C GLU A 830 -26.41 -9.81 28.91
N GLY A 831 -27.15 -8.71 29.02
CA GLY A 831 -28.53 -8.63 28.49
C GLY A 831 -28.62 -8.59 26.97
N ASN A 832 -27.59 -7.97 26.30
CA ASN A 832 -27.62 -7.79 24.84
C ASN A 832 -26.33 -8.25 24.12
N GLY A 833 -25.28 -8.63 24.84
CA GLY A 833 -23.99 -9.07 24.26
C GLY A 833 -23.14 -7.94 23.71
N GLU A 834 -23.50 -6.67 23.91
CA GLU A 834 -22.77 -5.53 23.40
C GLU A 834 -21.40 -5.38 24.11
N VAL A 835 -20.34 -5.26 23.32
CA VAL A 835 -18.96 -5.07 23.78
C VAL A 835 -18.63 -3.58 23.78
N THR A 836 -18.20 -3.07 24.91
CA THR A 836 -17.71 -1.69 25.08
C THR A 836 -16.22 -1.71 25.35
N LEU A 837 -15.45 -0.98 24.54
CA LEU A 837 -14.02 -0.78 24.79
C LEU A 837 -13.85 0.20 25.99
N LEU A 838 -13.21 -0.26 27.04
CA LEU A 838 -12.88 0.54 28.21
C LEU A 838 -11.55 1.27 28.07
N SER A 839 -10.53 0.58 27.56
CA SER A 839 -9.24 1.17 27.21
C SER A 839 -8.51 0.34 26.14
N ALA A 840 -7.53 0.96 25.49
CA ALA A 840 -6.59 0.30 24.62
C ALA A 840 -5.19 0.90 24.78
N HIS A 841 -4.17 0.05 24.79
CA HIS A 841 -2.78 0.46 24.72
C HIS A 841 -2.10 -0.23 23.55
N THR A 842 -1.48 0.56 22.66
CA THR A 842 -0.76 0.06 21.48
C THR A 842 0.72 0.40 21.59
N TRP A 843 1.57 -0.61 21.42
CA TRP A 843 3.03 -0.46 21.26
C TRP A 843 3.36 -0.67 19.79
N LEU A 844 4.17 0.22 19.24
CA LEU A 844 4.50 0.21 17.80
C LEU A 844 5.98 0.51 17.58
N GLU A 845 6.62 -0.27 16.73
CA GLU A 845 7.93 0.06 16.21
C GLU A 845 7.79 0.68 14.80
N ALA A 846 8.02 1.98 14.73
CA ALA A 846 7.93 2.74 13.49
C ALA A 846 9.30 3.14 12.90
N GLY A 847 10.42 2.72 13.53
CA GLY A 847 11.75 3.22 13.21
C GLY A 847 11.84 4.74 13.40
N LYS A 848 12.43 5.45 12.47
CA LYS A 848 12.43 6.91 12.47
C LYS A 848 11.02 7.46 12.26
N VAL A 849 10.49 8.17 13.24
CA VAL A 849 9.19 8.83 13.15
C VAL A 849 9.34 10.19 12.47
N ILE A 850 8.69 10.38 11.32
CA ILE A 850 8.75 11.67 10.60
C ILE A 850 7.74 12.66 11.21
N VAL A 851 6.48 12.23 11.38
CA VAL A 851 5.40 13.03 11.97
C VAL A 851 4.61 12.17 12.95
N LYS A 852 4.75 12.42 14.24
CA LYS A 852 4.17 11.59 15.30
C LYS A 852 2.65 11.51 15.23
N GLU A 853 1.99 12.63 14.98
CA GLU A 853 0.53 12.74 14.92
C GLU A 853 -0.07 11.92 13.77
N LEU A 854 0.67 11.76 12.67
CA LEU A 854 0.25 10.90 11.56
C LEU A 854 0.36 9.42 11.94
N VAL A 855 1.40 9.04 12.69
CA VAL A 855 1.55 7.66 13.22
C VAL A 855 0.42 7.34 14.19
N GLU A 856 0.14 8.23 15.15
CA GLU A 856 -0.97 8.07 16.11
C GLU A 856 -2.33 8.00 15.39
N GLY A 857 -2.54 8.81 14.36
CA GLY A 857 -3.74 8.73 13.52
C GLY A 857 -3.90 7.38 12.81
N GLN A 858 -2.79 6.75 12.37
CA GLN A 858 -2.83 5.40 11.81
C GLN A 858 -3.16 4.33 12.87
N ILE A 859 -2.66 4.47 14.10
CA ILE A 859 -3.00 3.58 15.23
C ILE A 859 -4.51 3.66 15.50
N GLN A 860 -5.05 4.86 15.64
CA GLN A 860 -6.48 5.09 15.89
C GLN A 860 -7.37 4.51 14.78
N GLY A 861 -7.00 4.74 13.51
CA GLY A 861 -7.70 4.18 12.35
C GLY A 861 -7.58 2.66 12.25
N GLY A 862 -6.45 2.10 12.66
CA GLY A 862 -6.23 0.65 12.74
C GLY A 862 -7.09 0.01 13.82
N LEU A 863 -7.17 0.62 14.99
CA LEU A 863 -8.03 0.18 16.08
C LEU A 863 -9.51 0.18 15.66
N ALA A 864 -9.97 1.26 15.01
CA ALA A 864 -11.36 1.36 14.53
C ALA A 864 -11.73 0.24 13.56
N MET A 865 -10.85 -0.03 12.56
CA MET A 865 -11.08 -1.12 11.61
C MET A 865 -10.95 -2.49 12.26
N GLY A 866 -10.02 -2.68 13.22
CA GLY A 866 -9.88 -3.93 13.96
C GLY A 866 -11.10 -4.25 14.81
N ILE A 867 -11.69 -3.26 15.49
CA ILE A 867 -12.95 -3.39 16.23
C ILE A 867 -14.09 -3.77 15.26
N GLY A 868 -14.19 -3.06 14.12
CA GLY A 868 -15.19 -3.38 13.10
C GLY A 868 -15.08 -4.82 12.62
N HIS A 869 -13.88 -5.25 12.27
CA HIS A 869 -13.62 -6.61 11.80
C HIS A 869 -13.92 -7.67 12.86
N ALA A 870 -13.58 -7.43 14.12
CA ALA A 870 -13.81 -8.39 15.19
C ALA A 870 -15.30 -8.51 15.59
N LEU A 871 -16.05 -7.38 15.62
CA LEU A 871 -17.33 -7.31 16.31
C LEU A 871 -18.53 -6.99 15.42
N HIS A 872 -18.36 -6.32 14.28
CA HIS A 872 -19.51 -5.72 13.58
C HIS A 872 -19.57 -6.06 12.09
N GLU A 873 -18.43 -5.98 11.40
CA GLU A 873 -18.39 -5.99 9.94
C GLU A 873 -18.49 -7.41 9.39
N GLY A 874 -19.40 -7.60 8.46
CA GLY A 874 -19.57 -8.85 7.75
C GLY A 874 -20.58 -8.71 6.61
N LEU A 875 -20.24 -9.31 5.47
CA LEU A 875 -21.12 -9.41 4.32
C LEU A 875 -21.52 -10.89 4.17
N PRO A 876 -22.81 -11.22 4.18
CA PRO A 876 -23.20 -12.58 3.88
C PRO A 876 -22.79 -12.93 2.45
N PRO A 877 -22.34 -14.16 2.20
CA PRO A 877 -22.05 -14.62 0.87
C PRO A 877 -23.33 -14.79 0.05
N PHE A 878 -23.21 -14.63 -1.27
CA PHE A 878 -24.23 -14.92 -2.26
C PHE A 878 -25.58 -14.21 -2.11
N GLU A 879 -26.67 -14.92 -1.86
CA GLU A 879 -28.05 -14.52 -2.11
C GLU A 879 -28.51 -13.21 -1.46
N ASN A 880 -28.13 -12.95 -0.25
CA ASN A 880 -28.46 -11.70 0.44
C ASN A 880 -27.25 -10.79 0.64
N GLY A 881 -26.17 -11.06 -0.09
CA GLY A 881 -24.92 -10.32 0.00
C GLY A 881 -24.90 -9.03 -0.79
N ALA A 882 -23.76 -8.34 -0.76
CA ALA A 882 -23.59 -7.05 -1.41
C ALA A 882 -23.75 -7.11 -2.94
N GLY A 883 -23.44 -8.24 -3.57
CA GLY A 883 -23.54 -8.43 -5.02
C GLY A 883 -24.94 -8.23 -5.61
N ASN A 884 -25.99 -8.26 -4.79
CA ASN A 884 -27.34 -7.98 -5.25
C ASN A 884 -27.70 -6.49 -5.39
N GLY A 885 -26.76 -5.57 -5.10
CA GLY A 885 -26.95 -4.14 -5.27
C GLY A 885 -27.78 -3.44 -4.18
N THR A 886 -28.24 -4.15 -3.14
CA THR A 886 -29.13 -3.59 -2.11
C THR A 886 -28.42 -3.22 -0.80
N TRP A 887 -27.12 -3.47 -0.71
CA TRP A 887 -26.31 -3.18 0.49
C TRP A 887 -25.78 -1.76 0.49
N ASN A 888 -25.89 -1.14 1.66
CA ASN A 888 -25.33 0.16 2.02
C ASN A 888 -25.16 0.20 3.54
N LEU A 889 -24.82 1.32 4.11
CA LEU A 889 -24.75 1.58 5.56
C LEU A 889 -26.10 1.38 6.29
N ASN A 890 -27.18 1.16 5.55
CA ASN A 890 -28.47 0.69 6.09
C ASN A 890 -28.42 -0.74 6.63
N ARG A 891 -27.49 -1.56 6.16
CA ARG A 891 -27.31 -2.98 6.55
C ARG A 891 -25.93 -3.28 7.09
N TYR A 892 -24.90 -2.59 6.62
CA TYR A 892 -23.52 -2.80 6.99
C TYR A 892 -23.13 -1.89 8.15
N GLN A 893 -22.67 -2.49 9.23
CA GLN A 893 -22.26 -1.76 10.42
C GLN A 893 -20.76 -1.55 10.43
N VAL A 894 -20.33 -0.32 10.56
CA VAL A 894 -18.92 0.06 10.80
C VAL A 894 -18.74 0.55 12.23
N SER A 895 -17.50 0.57 12.71
CA SER A 895 -17.20 1.13 14.02
C SER A 895 -17.57 2.62 14.07
N LEU A 896 -18.35 3.02 15.05
CA LEU A 896 -18.66 4.41 15.35
C LEU A 896 -17.67 4.98 16.36
N ALA A 897 -17.60 6.30 16.48
CA ALA A 897 -16.71 6.99 17.42
C ALA A 897 -16.86 6.48 18.87
N ARG A 898 -18.10 6.17 19.29
CA ARG A 898 -18.36 5.61 20.62
C ARG A 898 -17.76 4.21 20.83
N HIS A 899 -17.59 3.43 19.76
CA HIS A 899 -17.02 2.08 19.83
C HIS A 899 -15.49 2.12 19.97
N VAL A 900 -14.86 3.15 19.42
CA VAL A 900 -13.40 3.27 19.33
C VAL A 900 -12.76 3.77 20.62
N GLY A 901 -13.50 4.50 21.45
CA GLY A 901 -12.99 5.01 22.72
C GLY A 901 -11.72 5.87 22.59
N VAL A 902 -11.69 6.83 21.68
CA VAL A 902 -10.50 7.64 21.33
C VAL A 902 -9.81 8.24 22.56
N TRP A 903 -10.58 8.69 23.54
CA TRP A 903 -10.08 9.30 24.78
C TRP A 903 -9.44 8.31 25.76
N LYS A 904 -9.58 7.03 25.52
CA LYS A 904 -9.12 5.92 26.35
C LYS A 904 -7.97 5.15 25.72
N GLN A 905 -7.38 5.71 24.66
CA GLN A 905 -6.25 5.11 23.96
C GLN A 905 -4.92 5.65 24.49
N ARG A 906 -3.97 4.74 24.65
CA ARG A 906 -2.58 5.05 24.94
C ARG A 906 -1.71 4.50 23.81
N HIS A 907 -0.71 5.24 23.40
CA HIS A 907 0.22 4.85 22.35
C HIS A 907 1.66 4.94 22.85
N THR A 908 2.40 3.87 22.71
CA THR A 908 3.84 3.81 22.96
C THR A 908 4.55 3.51 21.64
N ILE A 909 5.11 4.55 21.03
CA ILE A 909 5.96 4.39 19.85
C ILE A 909 7.37 4.18 20.36
N LEU A 910 7.99 3.04 20.03
CA LEU A 910 9.34 2.72 20.46
C LEU A 910 10.33 3.72 19.85
N PRO A 911 11.31 4.18 20.61
CA PRO A 911 12.34 5.08 20.08
C PRO A 911 13.16 4.35 18.99
N GLN A 912 13.64 5.11 18.01
CA GLN A 912 14.57 4.58 17.02
C GLN A 912 15.84 4.04 17.68
N LEU A 913 16.45 3.00 17.10
CA LEU A 913 17.64 2.35 17.64
C LEU A 913 18.91 3.16 17.37
N SER A 914 18.95 3.93 16.30
CA SER A 914 20.05 4.78 15.91
C SER A 914 19.57 5.92 15.01
N ASP A 915 20.40 6.95 14.81
CA ASP A 915 20.11 8.06 13.89
C ASP A 915 19.94 7.63 12.43
N THR A 916 20.45 6.45 12.09
CA THR A 916 20.35 5.86 10.74
C THR A 916 19.23 4.86 10.58
N ASP A 917 18.45 4.59 11.65
CA ASP A 917 17.32 3.67 11.61
C ASP A 917 16.26 4.19 10.63
N PRO A 918 15.87 3.41 9.60
CA PRO A 918 14.92 3.90 8.61
C PRO A 918 13.50 3.99 9.18
N THR A 919 12.69 4.83 8.57
CA THR A 919 11.24 4.83 8.80
C THR A 919 10.63 3.50 8.38
N ARG A 920 9.76 2.90 9.19
CA ARG A 920 9.05 1.66 8.85
C ARG A 920 7.66 1.93 8.31
N GLY A 921 7.17 1.04 7.48
CA GLY A 921 5.79 1.07 6.97
C GLY A 921 4.83 0.49 8.00
N ILE A 922 3.92 1.30 8.54
CA ILE A 922 3.08 0.92 9.68
C ILE A 922 1.58 0.91 9.38
N ALA A 923 1.17 1.32 8.20
CA ALA A 923 -0.24 1.58 7.91
C ALA A 923 -1.16 0.35 8.08
N GLU A 924 -0.64 -0.86 7.89
CA GLU A 924 -1.42 -2.10 7.99
C GLU A 924 -1.30 -2.76 9.36
N VAL A 925 -0.09 -2.83 9.93
CA VAL A 925 0.18 -3.59 11.16
C VAL A 925 -0.65 -3.12 12.35
N VAL A 926 -0.95 -1.84 12.44
CA VAL A 926 -1.71 -1.23 13.56
C VAL A 926 -3.16 -1.74 13.70
N MET A 927 -3.66 -2.47 12.69
CA MET A 927 -4.97 -3.12 12.75
C MET A 927 -4.88 -4.58 13.24
N ILE A 928 -3.79 -5.27 12.94
CA ILE A 928 -3.70 -6.73 13.02
C ILE A 928 -3.85 -7.26 14.45
N PRO A 929 -3.08 -6.81 15.46
CA PRO A 929 -3.19 -7.37 16.82
C PRO A 929 -4.51 -7.04 17.51
N VAL A 930 -5.23 -6.01 17.05
CA VAL A 930 -6.49 -5.57 17.65
C VAL A 930 -7.54 -6.69 17.64
N VAL A 931 -7.61 -7.44 16.54
CA VAL A 931 -8.63 -8.48 16.34
C VAL A 931 -8.43 -9.61 17.34
N ALA A 932 -7.22 -10.16 17.44
CA ALA A 932 -6.91 -11.24 18.36
C ALA A 932 -6.99 -10.78 19.84
N ALA A 933 -6.57 -9.56 20.15
CA ALA A 933 -6.71 -9.00 21.49
C ALA A 933 -8.19 -8.89 21.92
N LEU A 934 -9.09 -8.48 21.00
CA LEU A 934 -10.52 -8.43 21.28
C LEU A 934 -11.12 -9.83 21.46
N ILE A 935 -10.72 -10.81 20.66
CA ILE A 935 -11.18 -12.21 20.83
C ILE A 935 -10.80 -12.72 22.22
N GLU A 936 -9.57 -12.48 22.65
CA GLU A 936 -9.12 -12.88 23.97
C GLU A 936 -9.85 -12.10 25.09
N ALA A 937 -10.04 -10.79 24.96
CA ALA A 937 -10.77 -10.01 25.95
C ALA A 937 -12.23 -10.49 26.10
N VAL A 938 -12.88 -10.85 25.00
CA VAL A 938 -14.23 -11.44 25.02
C VAL A 938 -14.20 -12.80 25.72
N TYR A 939 -13.21 -13.64 25.43
CA TYR A 939 -13.03 -14.92 26.12
C TYR A 939 -12.82 -14.73 27.64
N GLN A 940 -11.94 -13.82 28.05
CA GLN A 940 -11.70 -13.54 29.48
C GLN A 940 -12.94 -12.99 30.21
N ALA A 941 -13.79 -12.29 29.47
CA ALA A 941 -15.08 -11.83 30.01
C ALA A 941 -16.12 -12.94 30.12
N THR A 942 -16.27 -13.78 29.09
CA THR A 942 -17.39 -14.72 28.94
C THR A 942 -17.04 -16.18 29.22
N GLN A 943 -15.77 -16.55 29.19
CA GLN A 943 -15.24 -17.92 29.20
C GLN A 943 -15.69 -18.76 27.98
N VAL A 944 -16.10 -18.10 26.90
CA VAL A 944 -16.49 -18.74 25.64
C VAL A 944 -15.52 -18.35 24.54
N ARG A 945 -14.94 -19.34 23.86
CA ARG A 945 -14.02 -19.10 22.73
C ARG A 945 -14.81 -18.99 21.43
N PHE A 946 -14.38 -18.02 20.61
CA PHE A 946 -14.92 -17.79 19.27
C PHE A 946 -13.87 -18.13 18.22
N TYR A 947 -14.27 -18.96 17.27
CA TYR A 947 -13.43 -19.41 16.14
C TYR A 947 -13.91 -18.84 14.80
N GLU A 948 -15.01 -18.11 14.79
CA GLU A 948 -15.61 -17.50 13.62
C GLU A 948 -15.91 -16.01 13.85
N LEU A 949 -15.42 -15.18 12.95
CA LEU A 949 -15.67 -13.74 12.95
C LEU A 949 -16.82 -13.35 12.00
N PRO A 950 -17.53 -12.23 12.27
CA PRO A 950 -17.42 -11.38 13.46
C PRO A 950 -18.11 -12.00 14.67
N MET A 951 -17.63 -11.65 15.86
CA MET A 951 -18.26 -11.96 17.14
C MET A 951 -19.35 -10.91 17.42
N THR A 952 -20.46 -10.98 16.71
CA THR A 952 -21.54 -10.00 16.89
C THR A 952 -22.15 -10.06 18.29
N ALA A 953 -22.72 -8.96 18.74
CA ALA A 953 -23.41 -8.89 20.04
C ALA A 953 -24.45 -10.01 20.21
N LYS A 954 -25.14 -10.37 19.13
CA LYS A 954 -26.07 -11.51 19.11
C LYS A 954 -25.36 -12.83 19.41
N LYS A 955 -24.26 -13.14 18.69
CA LYS A 955 -23.47 -14.39 18.92
C LYS A 955 -22.91 -14.43 20.34
N ILE A 956 -22.41 -13.32 20.86
CA ILE A 956 -21.87 -13.24 22.22
C ILE A 956 -22.97 -13.48 23.24
N LYS A 957 -24.15 -12.87 23.09
CA LYS A 957 -25.28 -13.11 23.97
C LYS A 957 -25.73 -14.57 23.97
N GLU A 958 -25.88 -15.16 22.79
CA GLU A 958 -26.29 -16.57 22.62
C GLU A 958 -25.27 -17.54 23.24
N ALA A 959 -23.99 -17.21 23.20
CA ALA A 959 -22.92 -18.02 23.76
C ALA A 959 -22.83 -17.91 25.30
N MET A 960 -23.34 -16.86 25.92
CA MET A 960 -23.39 -16.67 27.38
C MET A 960 -24.69 -17.26 27.99
N ALA A 961 -25.71 -17.53 27.17
CA ALA A 961 -26.97 -18.11 27.62
C ALA A 961 -26.83 -19.62 27.85
#